data_bc5034457aec7df0736d28ade228b784
#
_entry.id   bc5034457aec7df0736d28ade228b784
#
_cell.length_a   1.000
_cell.length_b   1.000
_cell.length_c   1.000
_cell.angle_alpha   90.00
_cell.angle_beta   90.00
_cell.angle_gamma   90.00
#
_symmetry.space_group_name_H-M   'P 1'
#
loop_
_entity.id
_entity.type
_entity.pdbx_description
1 polymer ?
#
loop_
_entity_poly.entity_id
_entity_poly.type
_entity_poly.pdbx_seq_one_letter_code
_entity_poly.pdbx_strand_id
1 'polypeptide(L)'
;METKLALAGNPNCGKTTMFNALTGAVQYVGNWPGVTVEKKEGKVRGAENVIVTDLPGIYSLSPYTNEEIVSRDYLASDEAAAVINIVDATNIERNLYLTTQILELGKPVVLALNMVDAMEKSGDKIDVARLSERLGCKIVKTVALHNKGTKEVLAAALEASKKKSQTGGGKPCFSVEVEKAISEAAELLPSKIPAHLKRWSAIKLLERDANLIDRLDLNSDLLEKAESISKKLEKSKDDDIESIITNERYEYITKMLDGVLVKSGAKMTASDKIDRIVTNRILGIPIFLLVMWFVYYIAVSTVGTMATDWANDSFVGGIQGWVEEAMSNAGASEILVDCVVNGIIGGVGAVLGFVPQMAILFLLLSILEDVGYMVRIAFVMDRLFRKFGLSGKSFIPLLISSGCGIPGIMASRTIENENDRRMTIMTTTWIPCGAKLPVIALMATVIGSVAFGDPARAAFIGPLMYLVGIASVLIAAVMLKKTKAFHGPAAPFVMELPQYHIPQAKTVLLHTWERVKSFVVKAGTILFLACLVIWFLSSYGIASPKEAEYAEDGTLIQEASEGGFTLVDADESILSYIGGGLSYIFRPLGFGAYTDAEGVHKNWQGAAAVISGFSAKEAIVSTMGVLAGVDEEESEDEEIVSNAIAEWFPTGLAAFAFLMFNLLDSPCLAAIATMASELKNRKWFWFAIVFQNVFAYIATMIVYQLGMLFVHGVFGAATVIAFAFLAFILVMLFRPNPYAKEDAMKIRVTA
;
A
#
# COMPACT_ATOMS: atom_id res chain seq x y z
N MET A 1 -1.76 44.89 -0.49
CA MET A 1 -0.91 43.70 -0.36
C MET A 1 -1.76 42.56 0.16
N GLU A 2 -1.69 41.41 -0.46
CA GLU A 2 -2.36 40.21 0.06
C GLU A 2 -1.61 39.71 1.29
N THR A 3 -2.34 39.43 2.39
CA THR A 3 -1.78 38.85 3.60
C THR A 3 -1.89 37.35 3.53
N LYS A 4 -0.76 36.64 3.50
CA LYS A 4 -0.73 35.18 3.53
C LYS A 4 -0.59 34.67 4.96
N LEU A 5 -1.45 33.75 5.35
CA LEU A 5 -1.43 33.06 6.64
C LEU A 5 -1.13 31.57 6.42
N ALA A 6 -0.22 31.00 7.19
CA ALA A 6 0.04 29.56 7.16
C ALA A 6 -0.85 28.84 8.17
N LEU A 7 -1.46 27.74 7.78
CA LEU A 7 -2.20 26.84 8.65
C LEU A 7 -1.35 25.59 8.90
N ALA A 8 -0.85 25.43 10.12
CA ALA A 8 -0.02 24.31 10.53
C ALA A 8 -0.67 23.52 11.67
N GLY A 9 -0.30 22.27 11.81
CA GLY A 9 -0.78 21.41 12.90
C GLY A 9 -0.52 19.95 12.65
N ASN A 10 -0.65 19.16 13.69
CA ASN A 10 -0.47 17.72 13.62
C ASN A 10 -1.54 17.06 12.72
N PRO A 11 -1.28 15.87 12.16
CA PRO A 11 -2.33 15.08 11.56
C PRO A 11 -3.50 14.87 12.53
N ASN A 12 -4.71 14.91 12.03
CA ASN A 12 -5.97 14.71 12.78
C ASN A 12 -6.34 15.77 13.83
N CYS A 13 -5.61 16.86 13.97
CA CYS A 13 -5.97 17.98 14.88
C CYS A 13 -7.17 18.82 14.39
N GLY A 14 -7.76 18.50 13.24
CA GLY A 14 -8.86 19.25 12.64
C GLY A 14 -8.45 20.38 11.69
N LYS A 15 -7.24 20.31 11.13
CA LYS A 15 -6.65 21.31 10.24
C LYS A 15 -7.50 21.56 8.99
N THR A 16 -7.84 20.52 8.24
CA THR A 16 -8.69 20.62 7.03
C THR A 16 -10.09 21.15 7.36
N THR A 17 -10.64 20.79 8.51
CA THR A 17 -11.93 21.31 8.99
C THR A 17 -11.84 22.81 9.22
N MET A 18 -10.78 23.28 9.89
CA MET A 18 -10.53 24.70 10.14
C MET A 18 -10.32 25.46 8.82
N PHE A 19 -9.54 24.90 7.91
CA PHE A 19 -9.30 25.49 6.59
C PHE A 19 -10.62 25.70 5.81
N ASN A 20 -11.46 24.66 5.76
CA ASN A 20 -12.76 24.74 5.11
C ASN A 20 -13.70 25.73 5.81
N ALA A 21 -13.64 25.84 7.12
CA ALA A 21 -14.42 26.81 7.91
C ALA A 21 -14.01 28.27 7.60
N LEU A 22 -12.72 28.53 7.38
CA LEU A 22 -12.16 29.85 7.07
C LEU A 22 -12.37 30.24 5.60
N THR A 23 -12.15 29.32 4.65
CA THR A 23 -12.13 29.60 3.21
C THR A 23 -13.45 29.25 2.49
N GLY A 24 -14.18 28.28 3.00
CA GLY A 24 -15.38 27.74 2.33
C GLY A 24 -15.02 26.72 1.23
N ALA A 25 -15.93 26.62 0.23
CA ALA A 25 -15.77 25.61 -0.84
C ALA A 25 -14.81 26.03 -1.98
N VAL A 26 -14.34 27.27 -1.99
CA VAL A 26 -13.47 27.80 -3.07
C VAL A 26 -12.01 27.63 -2.67
N GLN A 27 -11.38 26.60 -3.22
CA GLN A 27 -9.98 26.25 -2.96
C GLN A 27 -9.21 26.18 -4.27
N TYR A 28 -7.99 26.64 -4.26
CA TYR A 28 -7.02 26.36 -5.32
C TYR A 28 -6.17 25.17 -4.88
N VAL A 29 -6.19 24.10 -5.68
CA VAL A 29 -5.40 22.88 -5.41
C VAL A 29 -4.34 22.77 -6.51
N GLY A 30 -3.10 22.67 -6.09
CA GLY A 30 -1.93 22.44 -6.95
C GLY A 30 -0.93 21.55 -6.24
N ASN A 31 0.27 21.42 -6.82
CA ASN A 31 1.37 20.74 -6.14
C ASN A 31 2.42 21.75 -5.69
N TRP A 32 3.13 21.45 -4.61
CA TRP A 32 4.30 22.23 -4.23
C TRP A 32 5.40 22.06 -5.29
N PRO A 33 6.16 23.12 -5.61
CA PRO A 33 7.20 23.04 -6.61
C PRO A 33 8.23 21.93 -6.33
N GLY A 34 8.47 21.07 -7.32
CA GLY A 34 9.48 20.03 -7.27
C GLY A 34 9.10 18.74 -6.49
N VAL A 35 7.90 18.67 -5.91
CA VAL A 35 7.43 17.51 -5.14
C VAL A 35 5.99 17.16 -5.47
N THR A 36 5.58 15.93 -5.15
CA THR A 36 4.21 15.41 -5.38
C THR A 36 3.23 15.73 -4.23
N VAL A 37 3.58 16.68 -3.37
CA VAL A 37 2.76 17.08 -2.21
C VAL A 37 1.74 18.11 -2.65
N GLU A 38 0.48 17.92 -2.29
CA GLU A 38 -0.60 18.86 -2.61
C GLU A 38 -0.44 20.18 -1.86
N LYS A 39 -0.62 21.30 -2.58
CA LYS A 39 -0.71 22.65 -2.04
C LYS A 39 -2.15 23.13 -2.12
N LYS A 40 -2.72 23.51 -0.98
CA LYS A 40 -4.08 24.07 -0.90
C LYS A 40 -4.03 25.50 -0.41
N GLU A 41 -4.55 26.41 -1.21
CA GLU A 41 -4.70 27.82 -0.87
C GLU A 41 -6.15 28.24 -1.03
N GLY A 42 -6.63 29.08 -0.13
CA GLY A 42 -8.00 29.58 -0.20
C GLY A 42 -8.12 31.02 0.32
N LYS A 43 -8.96 31.80 -0.33
CA LYS A 43 -9.33 33.15 0.14
C LYS A 43 -10.28 33.04 1.33
N VAL A 44 -10.06 33.88 2.33
CA VAL A 44 -10.88 33.87 3.53
C VAL A 44 -12.25 34.53 3.26
N ARG A 45 -13.31 33.89 3.72
CA ARG A 45 -14.67 34.45 3.61
C ARG A 45 -14.77 35.76 4.38
N GLY A 46 -15.16 36.83 3.69
CA GLY A 46 -15.31 38.16 4.28
C GLY A 46 -14.01 38.96 4.42
N ALA A 47 -12.89 38.45 3.90
CA ALA A 47 -11.59 39.16 3.85
C ALA A 47 -10.83 38.78 2.57
N GLU A 48 -11.24 39.38 1.43
CA GLU A 48 -10.73 38.99 0.11
C GLU A 48 -9.21 39.18 -0.08
N ASN A 49 -8.58 40.02 0.71
CA ASN A 49 -7.14 40.26 0.71
C ASN A 49 -6.35 39.30 1.60
N VAL A 50 -6.98 38.26 2.16
CA VAL A 50 -6.34 37.30 3.05
C VAL A 50 -6.39 35.92 2.41
N ILE A 51 -5.22 35.31 2.24
CA ILE A 51 -5.06 33.97 1.73
C ILE A 51 -4.57 33.05 2.86
N VAL A 52 -5.21 31.93 3.03
CA VAL A 52 -4.75 30.86 3.94
C VAL A 52 -4.14 29.74 3.11
N THR A 53 -2.91 29.36 3.43
CA THR A 53 -2.22 28.21 2.86
C THR A 53 -2.29 27.04 3.84
N ASP A 54 -2.93 25.94 3.44
CA ASP A 54 -3.00 24.70 4.24
C ASP A 54 -1.72 23.90 4.05
N LEU A 55 -0.92 23.80 5.11
CA LEU A 55 0.29 22.99 5.10
C LEU A 55 -0.04 21.51 5.36
N PRO A 56 0.75 20.57 4.83
CA PRO A 56 0.63 19.17 5.21
C PRO A 56 0.62 18.99 6.74
N GLY A 57 -0.12 17.98 7.22
CA GLY A 57 -0.12 17.63 8.65
C GLY A 57 1.21 16.99 9.02
N ILE A 58 1.92 17.58 9.96
CA ILE A 58 3.26 17.15 10.37
C ILE A 58 3.36 17.04 11.88
N TYR A 59 4.22 16.15 12.38
CA TYR A 59 4.50 16.03 13.81
C TYR A 59 5.70 16.84 14.24
N SER A 60 6.63 17.09 13.32
CA SER A 60 7.83 17.88 13.58
C SER A 60 8.29 18.63 12.32
N LEU A 61 9.22 19.59 12.49
CA LEU A 61 9.90 20.27 11.39
C LEU A 61 11.21 19.56 10.99
N SER A 62 11.34 18.27 11.31
CA SER A 62 12.49 17.45 10.92
C SER A 62 12.29 16.92 9.49
N PRO A 63 13.37 16.78 8.68
CA PRO A 63 13.27 16.50 7.24
C PRO A 63 13.11 15.01 6.92
N TYR A 64 12.17 14.30 7.56
CA TYR A 64 11.97 12.88 7.33
C TYR A 64 11.08 12.58 6.11
N THR A 65 10.09 13.44 5.86
CA THR A 65 9.13 13.28 4.77
C THR A 65 9.12 14.49 3.87
N ASN A 66 8.63 14.33 2.64
CA ASN A 66 8.47 15.45 1.71
C ASN A 66 7.49 16.50 2.25
N GLU A 67 6.47 16.06 2.98
CA GLU A 67 5.48 16.89 3.65
C GLU A 67 6.13 17.77 4.74
N GLU A 68 7.03 17.19 5.54
CA GLU A 68 7.75 17.92 6.58
C GLU A 68 8.75 18.91 5.99
N ILE A 69 9.46 18.52 4.92
CA ILE A 69 10.39 19.42 4.21
C ILE A 69 9.64 20.63 3.65
N VAL A 70 8.52 20.39 2.95
CA VAL A 70 7.69 21.46 2.37
C VAL A 70 7.15 22.39 3.44
N SER A 71 6.59 21.83 4.53
CA SER A 71 6.03 22.61 5.62
C SER A 71 7.09 23.44 6.33
N ARG A 72 8.26 22.85 6.59
CA ARG A 72 9.41 23.53 7.17
C ARG A 72 9.90 24.69 6.31
N ASP A 73 10.09 24.41 5.00
CA ASP A 73 10.63 25.41 4.07
C ASP A 73 9.66 26.58 3.90
N TYR A 74 8.36 26.31 3.85
CA TYR A 74 7.35 27.37 3.81
C TYR A 74 7.28 28.16 5.11
N LEU A 75 7.32 27.48 6.27
CA LEU A 75 7.32 28.15 7.57
C LEU A 75 8.60 28.96 7.83
N ALA A 76 9.74 28.53 7.31
CA ALA A 76 11.00 29.25 7.40
C ALA A 76 11.11 30.40 6.37
N SER A 77 10.33 30.39 5.28
CA SER A 77 10.30 31.46 4.28
C SER A 77 9.57 32.71 4.78
N ASP A 78 9.76 33.84 4.11
CA ASP A 78 9.03 35.08 4.44
C ASP A 78 7.65 35.20 3.78
N GLU A 79 7.14 34.12 3.17
CA GLU A 79 5.85 34.13 2.50
C GLU A 79 4.66 34.27 3.46
N ALA A 80 4.71 33.59 4.59
CA ALA A 80 3.65 33.64 5.60
C ALA A 80 3.88 34.81 6.58
N ALA A 81 2.92 35.72 6.69
CA ALA A 81 2.94 36.83 7.61
C ALA A 81 2.68 36.42 9.08
N ALA A 82 1.90 35.36 9.28
CA ALA A 82 1.66 34.75 10.58
C ALA A 82 1.28 33.27 10.41
N VAL A 83 1.43 32.50 11.49
CA VAL A 83 1.12 31.08 11.53
C VAL A 83 -0.05 30.83 12.46
N ILE A 84 -1.08 30.15 11.96
CA ILE A 84 -2.16 29.57 12.76
C ILE A 84 -1.77 28.13 13.04
N ASN A 85 -1.39 27.82 14.27
CA ASN A 85 -1.05 26.46 14.67
C ASN A 85 -2.25 25.81 15.37
N ILE A 86 -2.77 24.72 14.79
CA ILE A 86 -3.91 23.99 15.35
C ILE A 86 -3.39 22.89 16.26
N VAL A 87 -3.87 22.89 17.49
CA VAL A 87 -3.51 21.98 18.56
C VAL A 87 -4.75 21.25 19.04
N ASP A 88 -4.69 19.92 19.06
CA ASP A 88 -5.73 19.10 19.67
C ASP A 88 -5.67 19.19 21.18
N ALA A 89 -6.73 19.70 21.82
CA ALA A 89 -6.84 19.86 23.26
C ALA A 89 -6.81 18.52 24.01
N THR A 90 -7.22 17.42 23.38
CA THR A 90 -7.25 16.09 24.00
C THR A 90 -5.86 15.48 24.09
N ASN A 91 -4.92 15.89 23.21
CA ASN A 91 -3.54 15.42 23.13
C ASN A 91 -2.53 16.58 23.17
N ILE A 92 -2.77 17.54 24.05
CA ILE A 92 -2.04 18.82 24.05
C ILE A 92 -0.52 18.67 24.22
N GLU A 93 -0.06 17.77 25.10
CA GLU A 93 1.36 17.56 25.37
C GLU A 93 2.15 17.24 24.09
N ARG A 94 1.61 16.35 23.28
CA ARG A 94 2.24 15.93 22.01
C ARG A 94 2.12 17.00 20.92
N ASN A 95 0.97 17.67 20.84
CA ASN A 95 0.74 18.68 19.81
C ASN A 95 1.59 19.94 20.08
N LEU A 96 1.93 20.22 21.33
CA LEU A 96 2.84 21.31 21.68
C LEU A 96 4.29 21.07 21.22
N TYR A 97 4.68 19.85 20.90
CA TYR A 97 6.01 19.56 20.35
C TYR A 97 6.24 20.29 19.01
N LEU A 98 5.31 20.22 18.08
CA LEU A 98 5.34 21.01 16.85
C LEU A 98 5.27 22.52 17.16
N THR A 99 4.44 22.89 18.13
CA THR A 99 4.31 24.31 18.56
C THR A 99 5.64 24.87 19.01
N THR A 100 6.42 24.12 19.81
CA THR A 100 7.76 24.58 20.26
C THR A 100 8.68 24.85 19.08
N GLN A 101 8.70 23.98 18.08
CA GLN A 101 9.52 24.16 16.88
C GLN A 101 9.07 25.36 16.03
N ILE A 102 7.75 25.59 15.91
CA ILE A 102 7.25 26.78 15.20
C ILE A 102 7.62 28.06 15.95
N LEU A 103 7.57 28.05 17.28
CA LEU A 103 8.02 29.20 18.12
C LEU A 103 9.52 29.46 17.98
N GLU A 104 10.34 28.41 17.82
CA GLU A 104 11.78 28.51 17.56
C GLU A 104 12.09 29.28 16.27
N LEU A 105 11.21 29.25 15.26
CA LEU A 105 11.35 30.02 14.02
C LEU A 105 11.17 31.52 14.21
N GLY A 106 10.64 31.96 15.36
CA GLY A 106 10.51 33.39 15.72
C GLY A 106 9.43 34.13 14.91
N LYS A 107 8.52 33.43 14.25
CA LYS A 107 7.38 34.03 13.54
C LYS A 107 6.20 34.32 14.47
N PRO A 108 5.30 35.27 14.09
CA PRO A 108 4.05 35.47 14.80
C PRO A 108 3.17 34.22 14.73
N VAL A 109 2.82 33.65 15.89
CA VAL A 109 2.02 32.44 16.02
C VAL A 109 0.73 32.72 16.78
N VAL A 110 -0.38 32.17 16.29
CA VAL A 110 -1.65 32.05 17.03
C VAL A 110 -1.97 30.59 17.19
N LEU A 111 -2.24 30.15 18.39
CA LEU A 111 -2.58 28.77 18.69
C LEU A 111 -4.10 28.62 18.72
N ALA A 112 -4.63 27.80 17.81
CA ALA A 112 -6.03 27.40 17.80
C ALA A 112 -6.17 26.08 18.58
N LEU A 113 -6.63 26.15 19.83
CA LEU A 113 -6.85 24.99 20.68
C LEU A 113 -8.19 24.36 20.27
N ASN A 114 -8.13 23.32 19.47
CA ASN A 114 -9.30 22.65 18.87
C ASN A 114 -9.76 21.44 19.69
N MET A 115 -10.98 20.95 19.41
CA MET A 115 -11.61 19.82 20.13
C MET A 115 -11.78 20.04 21.63
N VAL A 116 -11.97 21.31 22.03
CA VAL A 116 -12.17 21.66 23.45
C VAL A 116 -13.42 21.00 24.03
N ASP A 117 -14.45 20.80 23.23
CA ASP A 117 -15.68 20.09 23.62
C ASP A 117 -15.42 18.61 23.97
N ALA A 118 -14.52 17.95 23.26
CA ALA A 118 -14.11 16.58 23.56
C ALA A 118 -13.28 16.51 24.86
N MET A 119 -12.36 17.43 25.04
CA MET A 119 -11.57 17.57 26.27
C MET A 119 -12.45 17.88 27.49
N GLU A 120 -13.39 18.81 27.38
CA GLU A 120 -14.31 19.15 28.48
C GLU A 120 -15.23 17.97 28.84
N LYS A 121 -15.65 17.15 27.86
CA LYS A 121 -16.40 15.91 28.12
C LYS A 121 -15.58 14.85 28.86
N SER A 122 -14.25 14.81 28.68
CA SER A 122 -13.37 13.91 29.46
C SER A 122 -13.14 14.40 30.90
N GLY A 123 -13.57 15.62 31.21
CA GLY A 123 -13.43 16.23 32.52
C GLY A 123 -12.11 16.99 32.72
N ASP A 124 -11.26 17.00 31.70
CA ASP A 124 -9.98 17.72 31.74
C ASP A 124 -10.21 19.24 31.59
N LYS A 125 -9.35 20.02 32.23
CA LYS A 125 -9.44 21.48 32.21
C LYS A 125 -8.09 22.08 31.87
N ILE A 126 -8.08 23.09 31.00
CA ILE A 126 -6.90 23.84 30.61
C ILE A 126 -7.14 25.33 30.98
N ASP A 127 -6.19 25.91 31.74
CA ASP A 127 -6.12 27.34 31.95
C ASP A 127 -5.46 28.01 30.73
N VAL A 128 -6.29 28.44 29.80
CA VAL A 128 -5.84 29.01 28.51
C VAL A 128 -5.13 30.36 28.74
N ALA A 129 -5.53 31.14 29.73
CA ALA A 129 -4.89 32.45 30.00
C ALA A 129 -3.43 32.25 30.46
N ARG A 130 -3.24 31.35 31.44
CA ARG A 130 -1.92 31.00 31.94
C ARG A 130 -1.05 30.32 30.89
N LEU A 131 -1.61 29.44 30.05
CA LEU A 131 -0.89 28.82 28.95
C LEU A 131 -0.45 29.84 27.90
N SER A 132 -1.33 30.80 27.56
CA SER A 132 -1.02 31.88 26.61
C SER A 132 0.10 32.78 27.11
N GLU A 133 0.11 33.09 28.39
CA GLU A 133 1.16 33.86 29.03
C GLU A 133 2.52 33.13 28.99
N ARG A 134 2.53 31.84 29.36
CA ARG A 134 3.75 31.01 29.37
C ARG A 134 4.31 30.74 27.96
N LEU A 135 3.46 30.48 26.97
CA LEU A 135 3.88 30.26 25.57
C LEU A 135 4.18 31.58 24.84
N GLY A 136 3.75 32.74 25.38
CA GLY A 136 3.95 34.03 24.74
C GLY A 136 3.21 34.23 23.43
N CYS A 137 2.19 33.45 23.16
CA CYS A 137 1.34 33.53 21.95
C CYS A 137 -0.14 33.53 22.32
N LYS A 138 -0.97 34.15 21.49
CA LYS A 138 -2.42 34.19 21.71
C LYS A 138 -3.02 32.80 21.44
N ILE A 139 -3.81 32.33 22.39
CA ILE A 139 -4.53 31.03 22.30
C ILE A 139 -6.03 31.29 22.21
N VAL A 140 -6.69 30.63 21.25
CA VAL A 140 -8.14 30.72 21.04
C VAL A 140 -8.72 29.32 21.14
N LYS A 141 -9.75 29.14 22.00
CA LYS A 141 -10.52 27.90 22.07
C LYS A 141 -11.39 27.75 20.82
N THR A 142 -11.34 26.56 20.19
CA THR A 142 -12.10 26.31 18.97
C THR A 142 -12.77 24.94 18.99
N VAL A 143 -13.89 24.85 18.25
CA VAL A 143 -14.53 23.61 17.83
C VAL A 143 -14.80 23.76 16.34
N ALA A 144 -13.77 23.46 15.53
CA ALA A 144 -13.77 23.71 14.09
C ALA A 144 -14.97 23.05 13.38
N LEU A 145 -15.37 21.86 13.83
CA LEU A 145 -16.54 21.14 13.29
C LEU A 145 -17.85 21.93 13.39
N HIS A 146 -17.98 22.77 14.41
CA HIS A 146 -19.16 23.62 14.67
C HIS A 146 -18.91 25.10 14.37
N ASN A 147 -17.82 25.45 13.70
CA ASN A 147 -17.42 26.82 13.38
C ASN A 147 -17.31 27.75 14.61
N LYS A 148 -17.10 27.19 15.83
CA LYS A 148 -16.90 27.99 17.04
C LYS A 148 -15.45 28.41 17.16
N GLY A 149 -15.20 29.70 17.43
CA GLY A 149 -13.86 30.26 17.62
C GLY A 149 -13.09 30.55 16.33
N THR A 150 -13.62 30.22 15.15
CA THR A 150 -12.93 30.38 13.85
C THR A 150 -12.69 31.84 13.48
N LYS A 151 -13.67 32.72 13.75
CA LYS A 151 -13.55 34.16 13.49
C LYS A 151 -12.56 34.82 14.43
N GLU A 152 -12.52 34.39 15.68
CA GLU A 152 -11.59 34.86 16.71
C GLU A 152 -10.15 34.45 16.39
N VAL A 153 -9.93 33.24 15.85
CA VAL A 153 -8.61 32.78 15.37
C VAL A 153 -8.15 33.65 14.21
N LEU A 154 -9.01 33.93 13.25
CA LEU A 154 -8.69 34.79 12.11
C LEU A 154 -8.33 36.21 12.57
N ALA A 155 -9.14 36.81 13.43
CA ALA A 155 -8.88 38.15 13.97
C ALA A 155 -7.55 38.21 14.72
N ALA A 156 -7.26 37.19 15.55
CA ALA A 156 -6.00 37.06 16.26
C ALA A 156 -4.80 36.89 15.30
N ALA A 157 -4.95 36.12 14.24
CA ALA A 157 -3.90 35.91 13.25
C ALA A 157 -3.60 37.18 12.44
N LEU A 158 -4.62 37.95 12.09
CA LEU A 158 -4.49 39.25 11.43
C LEU A 158 -3.87 40.31 12.35
N GLU A 159 -4.14 40.25 13.65
CA GLU A 159 -3.48 41.12 14.65
C GLU A 159 -1.99 40.74 14.78
N ALA A 160 -1.71 39.41 14.84
CA ALA A 160 -0.34 38.90 14.94
C ALA A 160 0.47 39.23 13.68
N SER A 161 -0.12 39.16 12.47
CA SER A 161 0.57 39.47 11.21
C SER A 161 1.06 40.93 11.10
N LYS A 162 0.47 41.86 11.86
CA LYS A 162 0.92 43.26 11.96
C LYS A 162 2.17 43.44 12.80
N LYS A 163 2.48 42.46 13.67
CA LYS A 163 3.67 42.45 14.51
C LYS A 163 4.79 41.76 13.75
N LYS A 164 5.81 42.49 13.29
CA LYS A 164 6.90 41.98 12.45
C LYS A 164 7.80 40.92 13.12
N SER A 165 7.69 40.70 14.42
CA SER A 165 8.42 39.67 15.21
C SER A 165 7.70 39.46 16.53
N GLN A 166 7.72 38.25 17.08
CA GLN A 166 7.41 38.04 18.49
C GLN A 166 8.50 38.72 19.35
N THR A 167 8.20 39.91 19.82
CA THR A 167 9.04 40.61 20.77
C THR A 167 8.66 40.18 22.17
N GLY A 168 9.47 39.29 22.75
CA GLY A 168 9.45 38.98 24.17
C GLY A 168 8.54 37.85 24.61
N GLY A 169 9.12 36.83 25.23
CA GLY A 169 8.43 35.70 25.87
C GLY A 169 7.99 34.62 24.91
N GLY A 170 8.33 33.38 25.18
CA GLY A 170 7.82 32.24 24.43
C GLY A 170 8.82 31.50 23.54
N LYS A 171 10.06 31.90 23.49
CA LYS A 171 11.10 31.04 22.94
C LYS A 171 11.34 29.88 23.90
N PRO A 172 11.27 28.61 23.45
CA PRO A 172 11.63 27.49 24.30
C PRO A 172 13.00 27.70 24.91
N CYS A 173 13.10 27.57 26.22
CA CYS A 173 14.34 27.71 26.97
C CYS A 173 14.70 26.33 27.53
N PHE A 174 15.87 25.86 27.17
CA PHE A 174 16.40 24.56 27.53
C PHE A 174 17.32 24.63 28.77
N SER A 175 17.93 23.51 29.14
CA SER A 175 18.89 23.51 30.23
C SER A 175 20.10 24.43 29.94
N VAL A 176 20.74 24.90 30.96
CA VAL A 176 21.87 25.88 30.87
C VAL A 176 22.98 25.36 29.93
N GLU A 177 23.27 24.06 30.00
CA GLU A 177 24.31 23.43 29.17
C GLU A 177 23.92 23.44 27.70
N VAL A 178 22.66 23.11 27.37
CA VAL A 178 22.14 23.09 26.02
C VAL A 178 22.02 24.51 25.45
N GLU A 179 21.56 25.47 26.24
CA GLU A 179 21.52 26.88 25.82
C GLU A 179 22.91 27.43 25.50
N LYS A 180 23.93 27.05 26.28
CA LYS A 180 25.31 27.39 25.98
C LYS A 180 25.79 26.82 24.66
N ALA A 181 25.52 25.55 24.41
CA ALA A 181 25.87 24.91 23.15
C ALA A 181 25.15 25.55 21.95
N ILE A 182 23.85 25.89 22.09
CA ILE A 182 23.09 26.64 21.08
C ILE A 182 23.70 28.00 20.80
N SER A 183 24.13 28.73 21.84
CA SER A 183 24.75 30.03 21.68
C SER A 183 26.11 29.94 20.98
N GLU A 184 26.96 28.97 21.36
CA GLU A 184 28.24 28.71 20.70
C GLU A 184 28.04 28.32 19.22
N ALA A 185 27.02 27.47 18.90
CA ALA A 185 26.68 27.12 17.53
C ALA A 185 26.13 28.32 16.74
N ALA A 186 25.37 29.20 17.35
CA ALA A 186 24.83 30.41 16.73
C ALA A 186 25.92 31.41 16.28
N GLU A 187 27.06 31.44 16.96
CA GLU A 187 28.21 32.25 16.57
C GLU A 187 28.93 31.75 15.32
N LEU A 188 28.79 30.44 15.02
CA LEU A 188 29.36 29.82 13.80
C LEU A 188 28.54 30.11 12.55
N LEU A 189 27.31 30.59 12.69
CA LEU A 189 26.40 30.80 11.59
C LEU A 189 26.70 32.08 10.79
N PRO A 190 26.59 32.04 9.44
CA PRO A 190 26.79 33.20 8.59
C PRO A 190 25.88 34.38 8.96
N SER A 191 26.39 35.62 8.80
CA SER A 191 25.63 36.85 9.08
C SER A 191 24.44 37.05 8.13
N LYS A 192 24.36 36.29 7.02
CA LYS A 192 23.23 36.28 6.07
C LYS A 192 21.94 35.73 6.67
N ILE A 193 22.02 34.96 7.77
CA ILE A 193 20.84 34.38 8.38
C ILE A 193 20.06 35.43 9.17
N PRO A 194 18.74 35.59 8.91
CA PRO A 194 17.91 36.52 9.67
C PRO A 194 18.00 36.26 11.17
N ALA A 195 18.03 37.32 11.96
CA ALA A 195 18.24 37.25 13.42
C ALA A 195 17.19 36.37 14.13
N HIS A 196 15.95 36.31 13.61
CA HIS A 196 14.87 35.48 14.16
C HIS A 196 15.09 34.00 13.92
N LEU A 197 15.78 33.59 12.83
CA LEU A 197 16.07 32.20 12.48
C LEU A 197 17.40 31.69 13.06
N LYS A 198 18.27 32.56 13.62
CA LYS A 198 19.60 32.15 14.10
C LYS A 198 19.55 31.04 15.15
N ARG A 199 18.64 31.13 16.11
CA ARG A 199 18.50 30.12 17.17
C ARG A 199 18.06 28.76 16.56
N TRP A 200 17.04 28.76 15.71
CA TRP A 200 16.56 27.57 15.06
C TRP A 200 17.64 26.93 14.17
N SER A 201 18.37 27.74 13.40
CA SER A 201 19.48 27.27 12.57
C SER A 201 20.63 26.72 13.42
N ALA A 202 20.92 27.28 14.60
CA ALA A 202 21.93 26.75 15.51
C ALA A 202 21.52 25.38 16.07
N ILE A 203 20.26 25.23 16.47
CA ILE A 203 19.73 23.93 16.93
C ILE A 203 19.84 22.89 15.80
N LYS A 204 19.44 23.25 14.57
CA LYS A 204 19.53 22.34 13.41
C LYS A 204 20.98 22.02 13.00
N LEU A 205 21.90 22.95 13.19
CA LEU A 205 23.32 22.69 12.98
C LEU A 205 23.88 21.69 14.01
N LEU A 206 23.49 21.80 15.27
CA LEU A 206 23.84 20.82 16.31
C LEU A 206 23.20 19.47 16.04
N GLU A 207 21.95 19.43 15.60
CA GLU A 207 21.22 18.22 15.17
C GLU A 207 21.79 17.62 13.87
N ARG A 208 22.79 18.23 13.24
CA ARG A 208 23.43 17.76 11.98
C ARG A 208 22.48 17.68 10.80
N ASP A 209 21.50 18.62 10.68
CA ASP A 209 20.53 18.65 9.58
C ASP A 209 21.24 18.91 8.24
N ALA A 210 21.35 17.86 7.41
CA ALA A 210 22.07 17.92 6.13
C ALA A 210 21.48 18.96 5.16
N ASN A 211 20.13 19.07 5.09
CA ASN A 211 19.48 20.03 4.19
C ASN A 211 19.78 21.48 4.57
N LEU A 212 19.92 21.76 5.86
CA LEU A 212 20.32 23.09 6.30
C LEU A 212 21.82 23.33 6.06
N ILE A 213 22.65 22.33 6.37
CA ILE A 213 24.11 22.41 6.19
C ILE A 213 24.45 22.67 4.72
N ASP A 214 23.82 21.96 3.79
CA ASP A 214 24.01 22.16 2.35
C ASP A 214 23.58 23.55 1.89
N ARG A 215 22.51 24.10 2.46
CA ARG A 215 22.03 25.47 2.14
C ARG A 215 22.91 26.59 2.70
N LEU A 216 23.58 26.30 3.81
CA LEU A 216 24.42 27.30 4.50
C LEU A 216 25.80 27.43 3.88
N ASP A 217 26.24 26.45 3.06
CA ASP A 217 27.55 26.40 2.42
C ASP A 217 28.70 26.71 3.40
N LEU A 218 28.69 26.01 4.54
CA LEU A 218 29.64 26.20 5.61
C LEU A 218 30.99 25.59 5.28
N ASN A 219 32.07 26.26 5.59
CA ASN A 219 33.42 25.74 5.48
C ASN A 219 33.64 24.54 6.39
N SER A 220 34.50 23.61 5.97
CA SER A 220 34.84 22.38 6.73
C SER A 220 35.25 22.67 8.18
N ASP A 221 36.01 23.72 8.41
CA ASP A 221 36.46 24.12 9.75
C ASP A 221 35.32 24.52 10.70
N LEU A 222 34.26 25.14 10.15
CA LEU A 222 33.07 25.52 10.93
C LEU A 222 32.21 24.28 11.24
N LEU A 223 32.15 23.35 10.32
CA LEU A 223 31.47 22.08 10.54
C LEU A 223 32.18 21.21 11.59
N GLU A 224 33.52 21.18 11.59
CA GLU A 224 34.29 20.48 12.61
C GLU A 224 34.09 21.09 13.99
N LYS A 225 34.01 22.44 14.09
CA LYS A 225 33.72 23.15 15.35
C LYS A 225 32.31 22.82 15.85
N ALA A 226 31.29 22.85 14.96
CA ALA A 226 29.92 22.49 15.30
C ALA A 226 29.84 21.03 15.79
N GLU A 227 30.54 20.12 15.10
CA GLU A 227 30.62 18.71 15.48
C GLU A 227 31.31 18.52 16.85
N SER A 228 32.34 19.32 17.16
CA SER A 228 32.99 19.27 18.47
C SER A 228 32.08 19.71 19.61
N ILE A 229 31.22 20.72 19.38
CA ILE A 229 30.21 21.20 20.35
C ILE A 229 29.18 20.08 20.59
N SER A 230 28.63 19.46 19.48
CA SER A 230 27.68 18.37 19.59
C SER A 230 28.24 17.19 20.37
N LYS A 231 29.46 16.71 20.03
CA LYS A 231 30.13 15.62 20.73
C LYS A 231 30.40 15.87 22.19
N LYS A 232 30.73 17.12 22.54
CA LYS A 232 30.95 17.53 23.92
C LYS A 232 29.64 17.42 24.73
N LEU A 233 28.52 17.84 24.13
CA LEU A 233 27.20 17.76 24.75
C LEU A 233 26.72 16.30 24.85
N GLU A 234 26.90 15.52 23.82
CA GLU A 234 26.60 14.06 23.78
C GLU A 234 27.37 13.34 24.91
N LYS A 235 28.64 13.63 25.06
CA LYS A 235 29.45 13.05 26.13
C LYS A 235 29.05 13.49 27.55
N SER A 236 28.53 14.72 27.72
CA SER A 236 28.11 15.22 29.04
C SER A 236 26.76 14.63 29.46
N LYS A 237 25.86 14.33 28.50
CA LYS A 237 24.50 13.83 28.73
C LYS A 237 24.37 12.33 28.53
N ASP A 238 25.41 11.65 28.03
CA ASP A 238 25.45 10.22 27.69
C ASP A 238 24.31 9.81 26.76
N ASP A 239 23.96 10.68 25.80
CA ASP A 239 22.90 10.48 24.85
C ASP A 239 23.25 11.16 23.50
N ASP A 240 22.58 10.82 22.41
CA ASP A 240 22.76 11.53 21.14
C ASP A 240 22.11 12.92 21.16
N ILE A 241 22.64 13.84 20.34
CA ILE A 241 22.24 15.25 20.35
C ILE A 241 20.75 15.46 20.09
N GLU A 242 20.14 14.63 19.24
CA GLU A 242 18.74 14.77 18.93
C GLU A 242 17.84 14.29 20.05
N SER A 243 18.18 13.16 20.67
CA SER A 243 17.52 12.71 21.89
C SER A 243 17.62 13.78 22.98
N ILE A 244 18.80 14.40 23.13
CA ILE A 244 18.99 15.49 24.09
C ILE A 244 18.03 16.66 23.80
N ILE A 245 18.02 17.16 22.55
CA ILE A 245 17.16 18.30 22.17
C ILE A 245 15.67 17.92 22.27
N THR A 246 15.33 16.70 21.89
CA THR A 246 13.94 16.19 21.99
C THR A 246 13.49 16.12 23.45
N ASN A 247 14.32 15.57 24.32
CA ASN A 247 14.04 15.51 25.76
C ASN A 247 13.89 16.90 26.36
N GLU A 248 14.75 17.86 26.00
CA GLU A 248 14.67 19.26 26.45
C GLU A 248 13.35 19.93 26.00
N ARG A 249 12.87 19.65 24.79
CA ARG A 249 11.54 20.11 24.31
C ARG A 249 10.41 19.53 25.15
N TYR A 250 10.45 18.22 25.44
CA TYR A 250 9.43 17.60 26.30
C TYR A 250 9.49 18.10 27.74
N GLU A 251 10.67 18.31 28.30
CA GLU A 251 10.79 18.93 29.62
C GLU A 251 10.21 20.35 29.63
N TYR A 252 10.50 21.15 28.60
CA TYR A 252 9.92 22.49 28.44
C TYR A 252 8.37 22.39 28.40
N ILE A 253 7.80 21.49 27.60
CA ILE A 253 6.35 21.30 27.49
C ILE A 253 5.76 20.90 28.84
N THR A 254 6.38 19.97 29.55
CA THR A 254 5.94 19.54 30.87
C THR A 254 5.91 20.70 31.86
N LYS A 255 6.96 21.53 31.87
CA LYS A 255 7.00 22.74 32.70
C LYS A 255 5.93 23.75 32.31
N MET A 256 5.62 23.89 31.00
CA MET A 256 4.56 24.81 30.54
C MET A 256 3.16 24.32 30.95
N LEU A 257 2.93 23.03 30.98
CA LEU A 257 1.64 22.44 31.33
C LEU A 257 1.44 22.21 32.83
N ASP A 258 2.50 22.29 33.62
CA ASP A 258 2.42 22.12 35.08
C ASP A 258 1.49 23.17 35.71
N GLY A 259 0.45 22.69 36.42
CA GLY A 259 -0.59 23.54 37.00
C GLY A 259 -1.48 24.30 36.01
N VAL A 260 -1.33 24.07 34.69
CA VAL A 260 -2.18 24.59 33.61
C VAL A 260 -3.18 23.54 33.15
N LEU A 261 -2.69 22.31 33.00
CA LEU A 261 -3.53 21.17 32.61
C LEU A 261 -3.91 20.39 33.89
N VAL A 262 -5.19 20.39 34.19
CA VAL A 262 -5.76 19.57 35.26
C VAL A 262 -6.44 18.38 34.62
N LYS A 263 -5.75 17.24 34.65
CA LYS A 263 -6.33 15.95 34.22
C LYS A 263 -7.29 15.46 35.31
N SER A 264 -8.56 15.30 34.97
CA SER A 264 -9.48 14.61 35.86
C SER A 264 -9.01 13.16 35.92
N GLY A 265 -8.72 12.66 37.12
CA GLY A 265 -8.14 11.30 37.33
C GLY A 265 -8.90 10.23 36.53
N ALA A 266 -8.33 9.82 35.43
CA ALA A 266 -9.02 9.20 34.31
C ALA A 266 -9.62 7.85 34.68
N LYS A 267 -10.94 7.74 34.65
CA LYS A 267 -11.59 6.47 34.32
C LYS A 267 -11.15 6.15 32.88
N MET A 268 -10.45 5.00 32.72
CA MET A 268 -10.07 4.51 31.38
C MET A 268 -11.26 4.65 30.43
N THR A 269 -11.07 5.32 29.31
CA THR A 269 -12.12 5.43 28.31
C THR A 269 -12.49 4.05 27.75
N ALA A 270 -13.64 3.93 27.11
CA ALA A 270 -14.01 2.69 26.42
C ALA A 270 -12.95 2.31 25.39
N SER A 271 -12.39 3.31 24.68
CA SER A 271 -11.29 3.12 23.72
C SER A 271 -10.05 2.53 24.36
N ASP A 272 -9.61 3.03 25.53
CA ASP A 272 -8.42 2.52 26.22
C ASP A 272 -8.61 1.06 26.68
N LYS A 273 -9.82 0.70 27.10
CA LYS A 273 -10.15 -0.70 27.49
C LYS A 273 -10.09 -1.64 26.30
N ILE A 274 -10.61 -1.22 25.14
CA ILE A 274 -10.58 -2.00 23.91
C ILE A 274 -9.13 -2.10 23.41
N ASP A 275 -8.39 -1.00 23.44
CA ASP A 275 -7.00 -0.95 22.98
C ASP A 275 -6.10 -1.86 23.81
N ARG A 276 -6.33 -1.96 25.13
CA ARG A 276 -5.57 -2.88 25.99
C ARG A 276 -5.68 -4.35 25.54
N ILE A 277 -6.79 -4.73 24.89
CA ILE A 277 -7.01 -6.08 24.38
C ILE A 277 -6.50 -6.17 22.94
N VAL A 278 -6.93 -5.25 22.08
CA VAL A 278 -6.66 -5.27 20.62
C VAL A 278 -5.20 -5.00 20.29
N THR A 279 -4.54 -4.12 21.03
CA THR A 279 -3.11 -3.82 20.85
C THR A 279 -2.18 -4.71 21.68
N ASN A 280 -2.74 -5.71 22.38
CA ASN A 280 -1.94 -6.66 23.11
C ASN A 280 -1.06 -7.47 22.15
N ARG A 281 0.21 -7.62 22.51
CA ARG A 281 1.23 -8.27 21.68
C ARG A 281 0.89 -9.73 21.29
N ILE A 282 0.19 -10.45 22.15
CA ILE A 282 -0.17 -11.86 21.93
C ILE A 282 -1.58 -11.98 21.37
N LEU A 283 -2.55 -11.25 21.95
CA LEU A 283 -3.95 -11.33 21.57
C LEU A 283 -4.29 -10.53 20.31
N GLY A 284 -3.53 -9.49 20.00
CA GLY A 284 -3.81 -8.62 18.85
C GLY A 284 -3.79 -9.36 17.52
N ILE A 285 -2.85 -10.30 17.32
CA ILE A 285 -2.75 -11.07 16.07
C ILE A 285 -3.91 -12.05 15.89
N PRO A 286 -4.26 -12.91 16.87
CA PRO A 286 -5.43 -13.78 16.78
C PRO A 286 -6.75 -13.04 16.59
N ILE A 287 -6.98 -11.94 17.32
CA ILE A 287 -8.18 -11.11 17.17
C ILE A 287 -8.26 -10.56 15.75
N PHE A 288 -7.13 -10.06 15.24
CA PHE A 288 -7.03 -9.56 13.91
C PHE A 288 -7.36 -10.64 12.85
N LEU A 289 -6.77 -11.83 12.95
CA LEU A 289 -7.07 -12.94 12.04
C LEU A 289 -8.56 -13.31 12.07
N LEU A 290 -9.19 -13.27 13.24
CA LEU A 290 -10.62 -13.54 13.40
C LEU A 290 -11.48 -12.44 12.72
N VAL A 291 -11.13 -11.16 12.90
CA VAL A 291 -11.85 -10.04 12.26
C VAL A 291 -11.73 -10.14 10.74
N MET A 292 -10.53 -10.42 10.21
CA MET A 292 -10.32 -10.55 8.77
C MET A 292 -11.00 -11.79 8.21
N TRP A 293 -10.97 -12.92 8.93
CA TRP A 293 -11.72 -14.10 8.55
C TRP A 293 -13.22 -13.81 8.43
N PHE A 294 -13.79 -13.06 9.36
CA PHE A 294 -15.20 -12.67 9.32
C PHE A 294 -15.50 -11.76 8.12
N VAL A 295 -14.63 -10.79 7.83
CA VAL A 295 -14.77 -9.92 6.65
C VAL A 295 -14.76 -10.73 5.36
N TYR A 296 -13.80 -11.65 5.22
CA TYR A 296 -13.70 -12.47 4.01
C TYR A 296 -14.82 -13.51 3.92
N TYR A 297 -15.23 -14.09 5.02
CA TYR A 297 -16.36 -15.00 5.05
C TYR A 297 -17.65 -14.35 4.52
N ILE A 298 -17.92 -13.11 4.90
CA ILE A 298 -19.07 -12.36 4.38
C ILE A 298 -18.86 -11.97 2.91
N ALA A 299 -17.68 -11.44 2.56
CA ALA A 299 -17.44 -10.87 1.24
C ALA A 299 -17.19 -11.92 0.16
N VAL A 300 -16.61 -13.08 0.50
CA VAL A 300 -16.14 -14.06 -0.48
C VAL A 300 -16.91 -15.37 -0.40
N SER A 301 -17.39 -15.79 0.79
CA SER A 301 -17.98 -17.13 0.96
C SER A 301 -19.50 -17.12 1.16
N THR A 302 -20.15 -15.98 1.35
CA THR A 302 -21.59 -15.92 1.61
C THR A 302 -22.29 -14.85 0.78
N VAL A 303 -22.48 -13.65 1.34
CA VAL A 303 -23.26 -12.58 0.69
C VAL A 303 -22.61 -12.14 -0.64
N GLY A 304 -21.27 -12.10 -0.67
CA GLY A 304 -20.54 -11.70 -1.88
C GLY A 304 -20.70 -12.72 -3.00
N THR A 305 -20.55 -14.01 -2.71
CA THR A 305 -20.72 -15.09 -3.69
C THR A 305 -22.15 -15.10 -4.22
N MET A 306 -23.16 -15.13 -3.34
CA MET A 306 -24.56 -15.12 -3.75
C MET A 306 -24.92 -13.92 -4.64
N ALA A 307 -24.34 -12.75 -4.38
CA ALA A 307 -24.55 -11.57 -5.20
C ALA A 307 -23.81 -11.64 -6.54
N THR A 308 -22.64 -12.29 -6.58
CA THR A 308 -21.86 -12.56 -7.79
C THR A 308 -22.53 -13.59 -8.68
N ASP A 309 -23.01 -14.70 -8.11
CA ASP A 309 -23.73 -15.76 -8.84
C ASP A 309 -25.00 -15.20 -9.47
N TRP A 310 -25.77 -14.41 -8.71
CA TRP A 310 -26.92 -13.69 -9.25
C TRP A 310 -26.53 -12.75 -10.42
N ALA A 311 -25.42 -12.02 -10.30
CA ALA A 311 -24.96 -11.11 -11.34
C ALA A 311 -24.49 -11.86 -12.59
N ASN A 312 -23.80 -12.99 -12.44
CA ASN A 312 -23.32 -13.80 -13.55
C ASN A 312 -24.46 -14.58 -14.22
N ASP A 313 -25.21 -15.37 -13.44
CA ASP A 313 -26.15 -16.32 -14.00
C ASP A 313 -27.46 -15.66 -14.43
N SER A 314 -28.04 -14.82 -13.52
CA SER A 314 -29.34 -14.20 -13.79
C SER A 314 -29.24 -12.94 -14.64
N PHE A 315 -28.26 -12.07 -14.39
CA PHE A 315 -28.18 -10.79 -15.09
C PHE A 315 -27.38 -10.92 -16.39
N VAL A 316 -26.14 -11.38 -16.34
CA VAL A 316 -25.27 -11.51 -17.53
C VAL A 316 -25.73 -12.66 -18.41
N GLY A 317 -25.93 -13.85 -17.85
CA GLY A 317 -26.42 -15.03 -18.58
C GLY A 317 -27.81 -14.80 -19.20
N GLY A 318 -28.70 -14.10 -18.51
CA GLY A 318 -29.97 -13.69 -19.07
C GLY A 318 -29.86 -12.75 -20.28
N ILE A 319 -28.89 -11.81 -20.25
CA ILE A 319 -28.61 -10.93 -21.40
C ILE A 319 -27.99 -11.74 -22.54
N GLN A 320 -27.04 -12.64 -22.24
CA GLN A 320 -26.40 -13.51 -23.24
C GLN A 320 -27.44 -14.35 -23.96
N GLY A 321 -28.28 -15.10 -23.24
CA GLY A 321 -29.33 -15.95 -23.85
C GLY A 321 -30.33 -15.15 -24.66
N TRP A 322 -30.75 -13.97 -24.20
CA TRP A 322 -31.67 -13.12 -24.98
C TRP A 322 -31.02 -12.60 -26.28
N VAL A 323 -29.73 -12.18 -26.24
CA VAL A 323 -29.02 -11.71 -27.44
C VAL A 323 -28.75 -12.83 -28.41
N GLU A 324 -28.38 -14.02 -27.93
CA GLU A 324 -28.14 -15.22 -28.70
C GLU A 324 -29.41 -15.64 -29.47
N GLU A 325 -30.54 -15.72 -28.77
CA GLU A 325 -31.83 -16.04 -29.40
C GLU A 325 -32.24 -14.98 -30.44
N ALA A 326 -32.04 -13.68 -30.11
CA ALA A 326 -32.39 -12.59 -31.02
C ALA A 326 -31.53 -12.60 -32.30
N MET A 327 -30.23 -12.86 -32.18
CA MET A 327 -29.29 -12.88 -33.30
C MET A 327 -29.46 -14.13 -34.15
N SER A 328 -29.70 -15.31 -33.56
CA SER A 328 -29.99 -16.56 -34.24
C SER A 328 -31.29 -16.49 -35.03
N ASN A 329 -32.35 -15.91 -34.44
CA ASN A 329 -33.61 -15.64 -35.10
C ASN A 329 -33.49 -14.62 -36.25
N ALA A 330 -32.50 -13.71 -36.19
CA ALA A 330 -32.21 -12.77 -37.27
C ALA A 330 -31.37 -13.39 -38.42
N GLY A 331 -30.93 -14.65 -38.29
CA GLY A 331 -30.10 -15.33 -39.28
C GLY A 331 -28.64 -14.85 -39.29
N ALA A 332 -28.13 -14.39 -38.17
CA ALA A 332 -26.73 -14.03 -38.02
C ALA A 332 -25.82 -15.26 -38.14
N SER A 333 -24.61 -15.11 -38.66
CA SER A 333 -23.64 -16.20 -38.71
C SER A 333 -23.22 -16.61 -37.28
N GLU A 334 -22.97 -17.90 -37.10
CA GLU A 334 -22.53 -18.47 -35.81
C GLU A 334 -21.30 -17.74 -35.23
N ILE A 335 -20.33 -17.42 -36.08
CA ILE A 335 -19.15 -16.62 -35.72
C ILE A 335 -19.52 -15.25 -35.14
N LEU A 336 -20.54 -14.57 -35.72
CA LEU A 336 -20.96 -13.26 -35.25
C LEU A 336 -21.71 -13.37 -33.92
N VAL A 337 -22.52 -14.42 -33.75
CA VAL A 337 -23.23 -14.70 -32.49
C VAL A 337 -22.23 -14.97 -31.40
N ASP A 338 -21.28 -15.87 -31.60
CA ASP A 338 -20.23 -16.19 -30.63
C ASP A 338 -19.36 -14.97 -30.26
N CYS A 339 -18.96 -14.17 -31.25
CA CYS A 339 -18.21 -12.92 -31.00
C CYS A 339 -18.96 -11.93 -30.11
N VAL A 340 -20.27 -11.77 -30.31
CA VAL A 340 -21.07 -10.83 -29.54
C VAL A 340 -21.42 -11.40 -28.17
N VAL A 341 -21.87 -12.67 -28.11
CA VAL A 341 -22.35 -13.28 -26.85
C VAL A 341 -21.19 -13.63 -25.93
N ASN A 342 -20.24 -14.42 -26.41
CA ASN A 342 -19.13 -14.91 -25.59
C ASN A 342 -17.97 -13.91 -25.54
N GLY A 343 -17.63 -13.26 -26.66
CA GLY A 343 -16.55 -12.28 -26.70
C GLY A 343 -16.90 -10.98 -26.01
N ILE A 344 -17.95 -10.29 -26.45
CA ILE A 344 -18.28 -8.93 -25.96
C ILE A 344 -19.07 -9.00 -24.65
N ILE A 345 -20.22 -9.70 -24.64
CA ILE A 345 -21.10 -9.74 -23.47
C ILE A 345 -20.44 -10.55 -22.35
N GLY A 346 -19.82 -11.69 -22.67
CA GLY A 346 -19.04 -12.50 -21.72
C GLY A 346 -17.88 -11.71 -21.11
N GLY A 347 -17.12 -10.96 -21.94
CA GLY A 347 -16.04 -10.10 -21.44
C GLY A 347 -16.51 -8.95 -20.53
N VAL A 348 -17.65 -8.33 -20.85
CA VAL A 348 -18.29 -7.33 -19.95
C VAL A 348 -18.80 -8.01 -18.68
N GLY A 349 -19.41 -9.18 -18.84
CA GLY A 349 -19.97 -9.99 -17.75
C GLY A 349 -18.90 -10.39 -16.75
N ALA A 350 -17.75 -10.82 -17.20
CA ALA A 350 -16.61 -11.15 -16.34
C ALA A 350 -16.18 -9.97 -15.43
N VAL A 351 -16.34 -8.72 -15.91
CA VAL A 351 -16.07 -7.53 -15.09
C VAL A 351 -17.22 -7.25 -14.13
N LEU A 352 -18.46 -7.25 -14.63
CA LEU A 352 -19.64 -6.87 -13.85
C LEU A 352 -19.95 -7.91 -12.77
N GLY A 353 -19.71 -9.20 -13.04
CA GLY A 353 -19.92 -10.27 -12.09
C GLY A 353 -19.12 -10.10 -10.79
N PHE A 354 -17.91 -9.54 -10.86
CA PHE A 354 -17.10 -9.29 -9.66
C PHE A 354 -17.44 -8.02 -8.89
N VAL A 355 -18.21 -7.09 -9.49
CA VAL A 355 -18.53 -5.80 -8.84
C VAL A 355 -19.26 -5.97 -7.51
N PRO A 356 -20.28 -6.85 -7.37
CA PRO A 356 -21.00 -7.03 -6.10
C PRO A 356 -20.08 -7.49 -4.96
N GLN A 357 -19.26 -8.51 -5.20
CA GLN A 357 -18.31 -9.05 -4.23
C GLN A 357 -17.30 -7.98 -3.79
N MET A 358 -16.76 -7.25 -4.76
CA MET A 358 -15.81 -6.16 -4.48
C MET A 358 -16.44 -5.00 -3.72
N ALA A 359 -17.71 -4.68 -4.01
CA ALA A 359 -18.44 -3.63 -3.30
C ALA A 359 -18.64 -3.98 -1.82
N ILE A 360 -19.01 -5.23 -1.52
CA ILE A 360 -19.17 -5.73 -0.16
C ILE A 360 -17.82 -5.71 0.58
N LEU A 361 -16.75 -6.18 -0.06
CA LEU A 361 -15.41 -6.15 0.51
C LEU A 361 -14.96 -4.71 0.83
N PHE A 362 -15.12 -3.78 -0.11
CA PHE A 362 -14.76 -2.37 0.11
C PHE A 362 -15.60 -1.72 1.20
N LEU A 363 -16.88 -2.08 1.31
CA LEU A 363 -17.77 -1.61 2.37
C LEU A 363 -17.25 -2.03 3.75
N LEU A 364 -16.97 -3.32 3.94
CA LEU A 364 -16.48 -3.86 5.21
C LEU A 364 -15.11 -3.29 5.58
N LEU A 365 -14.18 -3.20 4.61
CA LEU A 365 -12.87 -2.59 4.84
C LEU A 365 -12.99 -1.10 5.17
N SER A 366 -13.90 -0.36 4.53
CA SER A 366 -14.13 1.07 4.84
C SER A 366 -14.70 1.26 6.24
N ILE A 367 -15.55 0.34 6.72
CA ILE A 367 -16.03 0.33 8.11
C ILE A 367 -14.86 0.14 9.09
N LEU A 368 -13.99 -0.84 8.86
CA LEU A 368 -12.82 -1.10 9.73
C LEU A 368 -11.84 0.07 9.75
N GLU A 369 -11.65 0.73 8.60
CA GLU A 369 -10.80 1.91 8.46
C GLU A 369 -11.40 3.10 9.22
N ASP A 370 -12.67 3.39 9.03
CA ASP A 370 -13.37 4.52 9.67
C ASP A 370 -13.46 4.35 11.19
N VAL A 371 -13.68 3.13 11.69
CA VAL A 371 -13.61 2.81 13.14
C VAL A 371 -12.20 3.04 13.72
N GLY A 372 -11.16 3.05 12.88
CA GLY A 372 -9.76 3.21 13.28
C GLY A 372 -9.08 1.90 13.71
N TYR A 373 -9.66 0.74 13.38
CA TYR A 373 -9.10 -0.57 13.72
C TYR A 373 -7.79 -0.85 12.99
N MET A 374 -7.68 -0.45 11.71
CA MET A 374 -6.50 -0.72 10.87
C MET A 374 -5.21 -0.09 11.42
N VAL A 375 -5.32 1.09 12.04
CA VAL A 375 -4.19 1.80 12.67
C VAL A 375 -3.60 0.99 13.84
N ARG A 376 -4.44 0.33 14.63
CA ARG A 376 -4.03 -0.47 15.79
C ARG A 376 -3.26 -1.71 15.38
N ILE A 377 -3.70 -2.35 14.32
CA ILE A 377 -3.00 -3.52 13.79
C ILE A 377 -1.63 -3.13 13.23
N ALA A 378 -1.55 -2.02 12.49
CA ALA A 378 -0.27 -1.49 12.03
C ALA A 378 0.70 -1.23 13.20
N PHE A 379 0.19 -0.71 14.32
CA PHE A 379 0.98 -0.50 15.53
C PHE A 379 1.52 -1.82 16.13
N VAL A 380 0.69 -2.85 16.22
CA VAL A 380 1.11 -4.17 16.74
C VAL A 380 2.19 -4.80 15.85
N MET A 381 2.04 -4.67 14.54
CA MET A 381 2.92 -5.30 13.56
C MET A 381 4.21 -4.51 13.26
N ASP A 382 4.26 -3.22 13.58
CA ASP A 382 5.41 -2.36 13.29
C ASP A 382 6.75 -2.93 13.79
N ARG A 383 6.76 -3.41 15.03
CA ARG A 383 7.98 -3.97 15.63
C ARG A 383 8.51 -5.21 14.90
N LEU A 384 7.61 -6.02 14.32
CA LEU A 384 7.98 -7.21 13.56
C LEU A 384 8.55 -6.81 12.20
N PHE A 385 7.85 -5.92 11.47
CA PHE A 385 8.22 -5.54 10.11
C PHE A 385 9.50 -4.70 10.04
N ARG A 386 9.76 -3.87 11.04
CA ARG A 386 11.02 -3.12 11.14
C ARG A 386 12.26 -4.00 11.17
N LYS A 387 12.20 -5.18 11.76
CA LYS A 387 13.33 -6.13 11.75
C LYS A 387 13.73 -6.55 10.34
N PHE A 388 12.78 -6.52 9.40
CA PHE A 388 12.99 -6.85 7.99
C PHE A 388 13.16 -5.62 7.09
N GLY A 389 13.25 -4.43 7.67
CA GLY A 389 13.47 -3.18 6.94
C GLY A 389 12.22 -2.58 6.29
N LEU A 390 11.03 -3.08 6.61
CA LEU A 390 9.74 -2.52 6.20
C LEU A 390 9.15 -1.68 7.32
N SER A 391 8.41 -0.63 6.99
CA SER A 391 7.64 0.12 7.98
C SER A 391 6.42 -0.71 8.43
N GLY A 392 5.96 -0.51 9.67
CA GLY A 392 4.74 -1.17 10.15
C GLY A 392 3.50 -0.84 9.31
N LYS A 393 3.49 0.32 8.65
CA LYS A 393 2.43 0.70 7.72
C LYS A 393 2.37 -0.21 6.49
N SER A 394 3.48 -0.86 6.09
CA SER A 394 3.52 -1.81 4.98
C SER A 394 2.69 -3.08 5.24
N PHE A 395 2.43 -3.39 6.53
CA PHE A 395 1.61 -4.54 6.89
C PHE A 395 0.15 -4.40 6.44
N ILE A 396 -0.42 -3.19 6.50
CA ILE A 396 -1.81 -2.93 6.11
C ILE A 396 -2.07 -3.33 4.64
N PRO A 397 -1.30 -2.83 3.66
CA PRO A 397 -1.40 -3.28 2.27
C PRO A 397 -1.27 -4.79 2.09
N LEU A 398 -0.24 -5.39 2.67
CA LEU A 398 0.03 -6.83 2.56
C LEU A 398 -1.16 -7.67 3.02
N LEU A 399 -1.79 -7.21 4.08
CA LEU A 399 -2.89 -7.87 4.70
C LEU A 399 -4.19 -7.71 3.91
N ILE A 400 -4.51 -6.49 3.50
CA ILE A 400 -5.67 -6.23 2.65
C ILE A 400 -5.56 -7.03 1.34
N SER A 401 -4.34 -7.25 0.85
CA SER A 401 -4.09 -8.07 -0.34
C SER A 401 -4.44 -9.54 -0.19
N SER A 402 -4.54 -10.06 1.04
CA SER A 402 -5.04 -11.44 1.24
C SER A 402 -6.51 -11.61 0.80
N GLY A 403 -7.27 -10.54 0.75
CA GLY A 403 -8.61 -10.54 0.11
C GLY A 403 -8.53 -10.19 -1.36
N CYS A 404 -7.93 -9.05 -1.68
CA CYS A 404 -7.76 -8.60 -3.06
C CYS A 404 -6.53 -7.69 -3.18
N GLY A 405 -5.71 -7.91 -4.21
CA GLY A 405 -4.51 -7.12 -4.48
C GLY A 405 -4.78 -5.64 -4.78
N ILE A 406 -5.91 -5.32 -5.40
CA ILE A 406 -6.28 -3.95 -5.78
C ILE A 406 -6.37 -3.01 -4.56
N PRO A 407 -7.24 -3.27 -3.57
CA PRO A 407 -7.30 -2.44 -2.37
C PRO A 407 -6.00 -2.49 -1.56
N GLY A 408 -5.28 -3.62 -1.58
CA GLY A 408 -3.96 -3.73 -0.96
C GLY A 408 -2.97 -2.74 -1.56
N ILE A 409 -2.85 -2.67 -2.89
CA ILE A 409 -1.99 -1.69 -3.57
C ILE A 409 -2.44 -0.26 -3.25
N MET A 410 -3.74 0.03 -3.28
CA MET A 410 -4.28 1.36 -2.96
C MET A 410 -4.00 1.77 -1.52
N ALA A 411 -4.03 0.84 -0.57
CA ALA A 411 -3.72 1.10 0.84
C ALA A 411 -2.26 1.52 1.06
N SER A 412 -1.36 1.25 0.11
CA SER A 412 0.04 1.71 0.17
C SER A 412 0.20 3.24 0.19
N ARG A 413 -0.85 4.00 -0.14
CA ARG A 413 -0.89 5.48 -0.02
C ARG A 413 -0.67 5.96 1.40
N THR A 414 -0.94 5.13 2.39
CA THR A 414 -0.72 5.45 3.80
C THR A 414 0.76 5.40 4.20
N ILE A 415 1.62 4.86 3.33
CA ILE A 415 3.07 4.76 3.55
C ILE A 415 3.74 6.05 3.08
N GLU A 416 4.34 6.78 4.00
CA GLU A 416 4.97 8.08 3.74
C GLU A 416 6.30 7.93 2.99
N ASN A 417 7.13 6.95 3.39
CA ASN A 417 8.41 6.71 2.73
C ASN A 417 8.19 6.11 1.34
N GLU A 418 8.64 6.82 0.30
CA GLU A 418 8.42 6.44 -1.08
C GLU A 418 9.09 5.10 -1.47
N ASN A 419 10.27 4.80 -0.91
CA ASN A 419 10.96 3.54 -1.15
C ASN A 419 10.22 2.36 -0.51
N ASP A 420 9.75 2.52 0.73
CA ASP A 420 8.95 1.51 1.42
C ASP A 420 7.60 1.30 0.71
N ARG A 421 6.98 2.38 0.23
CA ARG A 421 5.75 2.32 -0.56
C ARG A 421 5.95 1.54 -1.86
N ARG A 422 7.02 1.83 -2.62
CA ARG A 422 7.36 1.11 -3.86
C ARG A 422 7.60 -0.38 -3.60
N MET A 423 8.40 -0.72 -2.58
CA MET A 423 8.64 -2.11 -2.21
C MET A 423 7.35 -2.83 -1.83
N THR A 424 6.49 -2.18 -1.04
CA THR A 424 5.21 -2.75 -0.63
C THR A 424 4.32 -2.99 -1.84
N ILE A 425 4.18 -2.02 -2.77
CA ILE A 425 3.39 -2.19 -4.00
C ILE A 425 3.88 -3.40 -4.81
N MET A 426 5.20 -3.59 -4.93
CA MET A 426 5.80 -4.68 -5.71
C MET A 426 5.61 -6.07 -5.08
N THR A 427 5.45 -6.16 -3.77
CA THR A 427 5.43 -7.45 -3.07
C THR A 427 4.08 -7.82 -2.48
N THR A 428 3.18 -6.85 -2.34
CA THR A 428 1.88 -7.07 -1.66
C THR A 428 0.99 -8.09 -2.36
N THR A 429 1.11 -8.25 -3.68
CA THR A 429 0.32 -9.17 -4.49
C THR A 429 0.78 -10.63 -4.42
N TRP A 430 1.89 -10.92 -3.74
CA TRP A 430 2.36 -12.29 -3.50
C TRP A 430 1.63 -12.99 -2.36
N ILE A 431 0.92 -12.25 -1.55
CA ILE A 431 -0.01 -12.84 -0.58
C ILE A 431 -1.21 -13.42 -1.37
N PRO A 432 -1.61 -14.69 -1.12
CA PRO A 432 -2.77 -15.27 -1.77
C PRO A 432 -4.02 -14.42 -1.58
N CYS A 433 -4.66 -14.02 -2.66
CA CYS A 433 -5.94 -13.31 -2.64
C CYS A 433 -7.10 -14.26 -2.92
N GLY A 434 -8.33 -13.80 -2.75
CA GLY A 434 -9.54 -14.60 -2.99
C GLY A 434 -9.56 -15.30 -4.36
N ALA A 435 -9.16 -14.61 -5.42
CA ALA A 435 -9.05 -15.15 -6.78
C ALA A 435 -7.98 -16.25 -6.95
N LYS A 436 -6.97 -16.31 -6.08
CA LYS A 436 -5.96 -17.37 -6.08
C LYS A 436 -6.40 -18.62 -5.32
N LEU A 437 -7.40 -18.53 -4.43
CA LEU A 437 -7.84 -19.66 -3.62
C LEU A 437 -8.38 -20.83 -4.43
N PRO A 438 -9.23 -20.64 -5.47
CA PRO A 438 -9.67 -21.75 -6.32
C PRO A 438 -8.48 -22.44 -7.02
N VAL A 439 -7.50 -21.68 -7.50
CA VAL A 439 -6.29 -22.25 -8.11
C VAL A 439 -5.49 -23.07 -7.09
N ILE A 440 -5.37 -22.57 -5.85
CA ILE A 440 -4.68 -23.28 -4.78
C ILE A 440 -5.44 -24.57 -4.41
N ALA A 441 -6.78 -24.54 -4.36
CA ALA A 441 -7.60 -25.70 -4.06
C ALA A 441 -7.45 -26.76 -5.14
N LEU A 442 -7.70 -26.40 -6.41
CA LEU A 442 -7.55 -27.31 -7.55
C LEU A 442 -6.15 -27.92 -7.60
N MET A 443 -5.10 -27.09 -7.51
CA MET A 443 -3.73 -27.60 -7.57
C MET A 443 -3.33 -28.41 -6.32
N ALA A 444 -3.98 -28.20 -5.19
CA ALA A 444 -3.77 -29.05 -4.01
C ALA A 444 -4.33 -30.46 -4.25
N THR A 445 -5.52 -30.59 -4.86
CA THR A 445 -6.09 -31.89 -5.25
C THR A 445 -5.21 -32.59 -6.29
N VAL A 446 -4.78 -31.87 -7.34
CA VAL A 446 -3.83 -32.38 -8.36
C VAL A 446 -2.51 -32.86 -7.72
N ILE A 447 -1.91 -32.07 -6.82
CA ILE A 447 -0.69 -32.46 -6.12
C ILE A 447 -0.94 -33.69 -5.24
N GLY A 448 -2.10 -33.77 -4.58
CA GLY A 448 -2.53 -34.91 -3.78
C GLY A 448 -2.62 -36.18 -4.62
N SER A 449 -3.26 -36.14 -5.75
CA SER A 449 -3.39 -37.26 -6.69
C SER A 449 -2.03 -37.69 -7.25
N VAL A 450 -1.22 -36.74 -7.76
CA VAL A 450 0.08 -37.06 -8.41
C VAL A 450 1.16 -37.51 -7.41
N ALA A 451 1.26 -36.86 -6.25
CA ALA A 451 2.34 -37.11 -5.30
C ALA A 451 2.00 -38.20 -4.26
N PHE A 452 0.75 -38.32 -3.86
CA PHE A 452 0.34 -39.18 -2.73
C PHE A 452 -0.71 -40.22 -3.11
N GLY A 453 -1.26 -40.19 -4.32
CA GLY A 453 -2.34 -41.06 -4.76
C GLY A 453 -3.67 -40.84 -3.98
N ASP A 454 -3.79 -39.72 -3.25
CA ASP A 454 -4.95 -39.37 -2.43
C ASP A 454 -5.07 -37.84 -2.35
N PRO A 455 -6.09 -37.23 -2.97
CA PRO A 455 -6.30 -35.79 -2.99
C PRO A 455 -6.32 -35.14 -1.60
N ALA A 456 -6.94 -35.83 -0.60
CA ALA A 456 -7.10 -35.29 0.74
C ALA A 456 -5.79 -35.06 1.49
N ARG A 457 -4.71 -35.77 1.12
CA ARG A 457 -3.41 -35.66 1.79
C ARG A 457 -2.71 -34.34 1.52
N ALA A 458 -3.13 -33.57 0.53
CA ALA A 458 -2.52 -32.29 0.18
C ALA A 458 -3.25 -31.06 0.75
N ALA A 459 -4.19 -31.24 1.67
CA ALA A 459 -4.92 -30.13 2.33
C ALA A 459 -3.99 -29.08 3.00
N PHE A 460 -2.75 -29.46 3.36
CA PHE A 460 -1.76 -28.53 3.92
C PHE A 460 -1.21 -27.52 2.91
N ILE A 461 -1.40 -27.72 1.60
CA ILE A 461 -0.88 -26.85 0.52
C ILE A 461 -1.46 -25.43 0.66
N GLY A 462 -2.75 -25.30 0.98
CA GLY A 462 -3.36 -23.98 1.15
C GLY A 462 -2.62 -23.11 2.20
N PRO A 463 -2.52 -23.53 3.47
CA PRO A 463 -1.74 -22.82 4.46
C PRO A 463 -0.26 -22.63 4.08
N LEU A 464 0.35 -23.62 3.40
CA LEU A 464 1.74 -23.52 2.95
C LEU A 464 1.93 -22.38 1.95
N MET A 465 0.98 -22.16 1.03
CA MET A 465 1.07 -21.06 0.05
C MET A 465 1.05 -19.68 0.71
N TYR A 466 0.31 -19.49 1.80
CA TYR A 466 0.40 -18.25 2.59
C TYR A 466 1.80 -18.07 3.20
N LEU A 467 2.39 -19.14 3.74
CA LEU A 467 3.75 -19.07 4.29
C LEU A 467 4.78 -18.76 3.19
N VAL A 468 4.66 -19.36 2.01
CA VAL A 468 5.51 -19.09 0.85
C VAL A 468 5.38 -17.62 0.42
N GLY A 469 4.17 -17.10 0.33
CA GLY A 469 3.92 -15.68 0.00
C GLY A 469 4.58 -14.75 1.00
N ILE A 470 4.36 -14.95 2.30
CA ILE A 470 4.97 -14.14 3.37
C ILE A 470 6.50 -14.22 3.34
N ALA A 471 7.05 -15.43 3.22
CA ALA A 471 8.50 -15.62 3.14
C ALA A 471 9.10 -14.90 1.93
N SER A 472 8.45 -14.97 0.77
CA SER A 472 8.88 -14.30 -0.45
C SER A 472 8.88 -12.77 -0.30
N VAL A 473 7.85 -12.20 0.33
CA VAL A 473 7.78 -10.77 0.66
C VAL A 473 8.97 -10.35 1.54
N LEU A 474 9.24 -11.11 2.61
CA LEU A 474 10.34 -10.80 3.54
C LEU A 474 11.71 -10.93 2.87
N ILE A 475 11.93 -11.99 2.08
CA ILE A 475 13.18 -12.20 1.32
C ILE A 475 13.40 -11.03 0.36
N ALA A 476 12.40 -10.68 -0.43
CA ALA A 476 12.49 -9.59 -1.38
C ALA A 476 12.72 -8.22 -0.69
N ALA A 477 12.06 -7.96 0.43
CA ALA A 477 12.24 -6.74 1.19
C ALA A 477 13.69 -6.59 1.70
N VAL A 478 14.25 -7.66 2.30
CA VAL A 478 15.65 -7.66 2.76
C VAL A 478 16.62 -7.49 1.60
N MET A 479 16.38 -8.15 0.47
CA MET A 479 17.23 -8.03 -0.72
C MET A 479 17.18 -6.62 -1.31
N LEU A 480 15.98 -6.06 -1.51
CA LEU A 480 15.79 -4.73 -2.10
C LEU A 480 16.40 -3.63 -1.22
N LYS A 481 16.25 -3.70 0.11
CA LYS A 481 16.85 -2.74 1.07
C LYS A 481 18.39 -2.68 0.98
N LYS A 482 19.03 -3.73 0.53
CA LYS A 482 20.50 -3.76 0.35
C LYS A 482 20.94 -3.24 -1.02
N THR A 483 20.02 -2.69 -1.82
CA THR A 483 20.31 -2.09 -3.13
C THR A 483 20.33 -0.57 -3.05
N LYS A 484 21.11 0.07 -3.94
CA LYS A 484 21.21 1.53 -4.02
C LYS A 484 19.85 2.24 -4.22
N ALA A 485 18.91 1.57 -4.86
CA ALA A 485 17.62 2.16 -5.21
C ALA A 485 16.63 2.24 -4.03
N PHE A 486 16.76 1.34 -3.04
CA PHE A 486 15.80 1.17 -1.94
C PHE A 486 16.44 1.31 -0.55
N HIS A 487 17.74 1.63 -0.47
CA HIS A 487 18.38 1.84 0.82
C HIS A 487 17.79 3.06 1.54
N GLY A 488 17.88 3.07 2.83
CA GLY A 488 17.41 4.16 3.69
C GLY A 488 16.82 3.62 5.00
N PRO A 489 16.79 4.44 6.05
CA PRO A 489 16.17 4.06 7.31
C PRO A 489 14.68 3.79 7.11
N ALA A 490 14.14 2.82 7.82
CA ALA A 490 12.70 2.65 7.91
C ALA A 490 12.11 3.89 8.61
N ALA A 491 11.05 4.47 8.04
CA ALA A 491 10.42 5.63 8.64
C ALA A 491 9.96 5.31 10.08
N PRO A 492 10.22 6.18 11.05
CA PRO A 492 9.76 5.97 12.42
C PRO A 492 8.23 5.89 12.42
N PHE A 493 7.70 4.86 13.08
CA PHE A 493 6.25 4.70 13.21
C PHE A 493 5.76 5.58 14.35
N VAL A 494 5.50 6.85 14.03
CA VAL A 494 4.89 7.80 14.95
C VAL A 494 3.43 7.95 14.53
N MET A 495 2.53 7.17 15.13
CA MET A 495 1.11 7.25 14.82
C MET A 495 0.30 7.36 16.11
N GLU A 496 -0.57 8.37 16.17
CA GLU A 496 -1.57 8.46 17.23
C GLU A 496 -2.64 7.42 16.97
N LEU A 497 -3.04 6.69 18.03
CA LEU A 497 -4.22 5.84 17.97
C LEU A 497 -5.45 6.75 18.13
N PRO A 498 -6.20 7.03 17.05
CA PRO A 498 -7.40 7.86 17.14
C PRO A 498 -8.41 7.16 18.05
N GLN A 499 -9.24 7.91 18.77
CA GLN A 499 -10.32 7.30 19.55
C GLN A 499 -11.28 6.54 18.63
N TYR A 500 -11.81 5.41 19.10
CA TYR A 500 -12.87 4.71 18.37
C TYR A 500 -14.10 5.60 18.24
N HIS A 501 -14.64 5.66 17.06
CA HIS A 501 -15.91 6.33 16.80
C HIS A 501 -16.83 5.44 15.98
N ILE A 502 -18.11 5.68 16.07
CA ILE A 502 -19.11 4.96 15.29
C ILE A 502 -18.98 5.42 13.83
N PRO A 503 -18.85 4.47 12.87
CA PRO A 503 -18.71 4.82 11.46
C PRO A 503 -19.85 5.67 10.96
N GLN A 504 -19.53 6.72 10.21
CA GLN A 504 -20.54 7.54 9.59
C GLN A 504 -20.99 6.89 8.27
N ALA A 505 -22.24 6.43 8.21
CA ALA A 505 -22.78 5.72 7.04
C ALA A 505 -22.55 6.49 5.72
N LYS A 506 -22.71 7.81 5.71
CA LYS A 506 -22.47 8.64 4.52
C LYS A 506 -21.02 8.59 4.06
N THR A 507 -20.06 8.67 4.97
CA THR A 507 -18.61 8.64 4.68
C THR A 507 -18.21 7.25 4.16
N VAL A 508 -18.66 6.21 4.84
CA VAL A 508 -18.38 4.81 4.45
C VAL A 508 -18.95 4.51 3.05
N LEU A 509 -20.21 4.87 2.78
CA LEU A 509 -20.82 4.66 1.47
C LEU A 509 -20.13 5.47 0.36
N LEU A 510 -19.73 6.71 0.65
CA LEU A 510 -19.01 7.54 -0.33
C LEU A 510 -17.64 6.93 -0.66
N HIS A 511 -16.86 6.54 0.34
CA HIS A 511 -15.56 5.87 0.14
C HIS A 511 -15.71 4.54 -0.62
N THR A 512 -16.72 3.75 -0.28
CA THR A 512 -17.04 2.51 -0.99
C THR A 512 -17.35 2.79 -2.45
N TRP A 513 -18.24 3.76 -2.73
CA TRP A 513 -18.60 4.14 -4.09
C TRP A 513 -17.41 4.63 -4.92
N GLU A 514 -16.56 5.48 -4.34
CA GLU A 514 -15.35 5.98 -5.02
C GLU A 514 -14.40 4.85 -5.38
N ARG A 515 -14.23 3.86 -4.48
CA ARG A 515 -13.39 2.67 -4.72
C ARG A 515 -13.99 1.77 -5.81
N VAL A 516 -15.28 1.46 -5.74
CA VAL A 516 -15.99 0.67 -6.75
C VAL A 516 -15.97 1.36 -8.11
N LYS A 517 -16.29 2.66 -8.16
CA LYS A 517 -16.22 3.44 -9.39
C LYS A 517 -14.81 3.46 -9.98
N SER A 518 -13.80 3.63 -9.15
CA SER A 518 -12.39 3.59 -9.59
C SER A 518 -12.00 2.22 -10.16
N PHE A 519 -12.51 1.13 -9.55
CA PHE A 519 -12.32 -0.23 -10.04
C PHE A 519 -12.99 -0.41 -11.42
N VAL A 520 -14.28 -0.14 -11.54
CA VAL A 520 -15.04 -0.34 -12.78
C VAL A 520 -14.46 0.49 -13.94
N VAL A 521 -14.13 1.76 -13.70
CA VAL A 521 -13.65 2.64 -14.78
C VAL A 521 -12.21 2.33 -15.18
N LYS A 522 -11.29 2.08 -14.21
CA LYS A 522 -9.87 1.91 -14.50
C LYS A 522 -9.48 0.47 -14.83
N ALA A 523 -9.98 -0.48 -14.05
CA ALA A 523 -9.66 -1.89 -14.23
C ALA A 523 -10.61 -2.55 -15.25
N GLY A 524 -11.89 -2.22 -15.23
CA GLY A 524 -12.89 -2.84 -16.08
C GLY A 524 -12.60 -2.69 -17.58
N THR A 525 -12.14 -1.51 -18.03
CA THR A 525 -11.81 -1.30 -19.45
C THR A 525 -10.66 -2.20 -19.91
N ILE A 526 -9.61 -2.30 -19.09
CA ILE A 526 -8.41 -3.11 -19.41
C ILE A 526 -8.75 -4.59 -19.34
N LEU A 527 -9.51 -4.98 -18.32
CA LEU A 527 -9.94 -6.36 -18.12
C LEU A 527 -10.85 -6.84 -19.26
N PHE A 528 -11.83 -6.01 -19.65
CA PHE A 528 -12.68 -6.30 -20.81
C PHE A 528 -11.89 -6.56 -22.08
N LEU A 529 -10.93 -5.65 -22.41
CA LEU A 529 -10.11 -5.85 -23.60
C LEU A 529 -9.25 -7.11 -23.52
N ALA A 530 -8.73 -7.43 -22.34
CA ALA A 530 -7.94 -8.64 -22.13
C ALA A 530 -8.79 -9.92 -22.27
N CYS A 531 -9.99 -9.94 -21.69
CA CYS A 531 -10.91 -11.06 -21.83
C CYS A 531 -11.29 -11.30 -23.29
N LEU A 532 -11.59 -10.21 -24.02
CA LEU A 532 -11.88 -10.30 -25.46
C LEU A 532 -10.70 -10.86 -26.26
N VAL A 533 -9.47 -10.44 -25.97
CA VAL A 533 -8.27 -10.96 -26.64
C VAL A 533 -8.03 -12.41 -26.29
N ILE A 534 -8.17 -12.81 -25.04
CA ILE A 534 -7.97 -14.21 -24.62
C ILE A 534 -9.05 -15.09 -25.21
N TRP A 535 -10.31 -14.69 -25.17
CA TRP A 535 -11.40 -15.40 -25.83
C TRP A 535 -11.07 -15.60 -27.33
N PHE A 536 -10.67 -14.55 -28.04
CA PHE A 536 -10.28 -14.67 -29.45
C PHE A 536 -9.13 -15.65 -29.66
N LEU A 537 -8.11 -15.62 -28.82
CA LEU A 537 -6.95 -16.51 -28.91
C LEU A 537 -7.29 -17.98 -28.58
N SER A 538 -8.27 -18.22 -27.71
CA SER A 538 -8.70 -19.57 -27.31
C SER A 538 -9.71 -20.18 -28.26
N SER A 539 -10.55 -19.36 -28.88
CA SER A 539 -11.64 -19.86 -29.76
C SER A 539 -11.25 -19.92 -31.23
N TYR A 540 -10.25 -19.16 -31.66
CA TYR A 540 -9.86 -19.11 -33.09
C TYR A 540 -8.48 -19.70 -33.33
N GLY A 541 -8.36 -20.41 -34.45
CA GLY A 541 -7.11 -21.03 -34.91
C GLY A 541 -7.13 -21.39 -36.40
N ILE A 542 -6.11 -22.11 -36.79
CA ILE A 542 -6.02 -22.69 -38.15
C ILE A 542 -6.44 -24.13 -38.06
N ALA A 543 -7.70 -24.39 -38.42
CA ALA A 543 -8.20 -25.75 -38.46
C ALA A 543 -7.41 -26.58 -39.47
N SER A 544 -6.99 -27.78 -39.08
CA SER A 544 -6.37 -28.74 -39.97
C SER A 544 -7.45 -29.30 -40.93
N PRO A 545 -7.13 -29.54 -42.20
CA PRO A 545 -8.10 -30.23 -43.10
C PRO A 545 -8.46 -31.57 -42.48
N LYS A 546 -9.76 -31.79 -42.24
CA LYS A 546 -10.27 -33.06 -41.73
C LYS A 546 -11.01 -33.79 -42.87
N GLU A 547 -10.74 -35.10 -43.05
CA GLU A 547 -11.52 -35.95 -43.94
C GLU A 547 -12.84 -36.32 -43.25
N ALA A 548 -13.89 -36.55 -44.02
CA ALA A 548 -15.17 -36.99 -43.50
C ALA A 548 -15.02 -38.30 -42.73
N GLU A 549 -15.45 -38.34 -41.49
CA GLU A 549 -15.42 -39.53 -40.65
C GLU A 549 -16.80 -40.14 -40.57
N TYR A 550 -16.89 -41.46 -40.81
CA TYR A 550 -18.11 -42.21 -40.80
C TYR A 550 -18.07 -43.28 -39.70
N ALA A 551 -19.16 -43.46 -38.97
CA ALA A 551 -19.32 -44.57 -38.05
C ALA A 551 -19.33 -45.94 -38.79
N GLU A 552 -19.10 -47.02 -38.05
CA GLU A 552 -19.13 -48.39 -38.63
C GLU A 552 -20.49 -48.73 -39.31
N ASP A 553 -21.56 -48.04 -38.97
CA ASP A 553 -22.89 -48.16 -39.57
C ASP A 553 -23.10 -47.27 -40.81
N GLY A 554 -22.07 -46.50 -41.23
CA GLY A 554 -22.11 -45.61 -42.38
C GLY A 554 -22.76 -44.25 -42.11
N THR A 555 -23.10 -43.93 -40.86
CA THR A 555 -23.56 -42.58 -40.46
C THR A 555 -22.38 -41.60 -40.43
N LEU A 556 -22.58 -40.39 -40.97
CA LEU A 556 -21.59 -39.33 -40.97
C LEU A 556 -21.39 -38.81 -39.54
N ILE A 557 -20.20 -39.01 -38.99
CA ILE A 557 -19.84 -38.49 -37.67
C ILE A 557 -19.32 -37.05 -37.81
N GLN A 558 -18.49 -36.81 -38.84
CA GLN A 558 -17.89 -35.48 -39.07
C GLN A 558 -17.82 -35.18 -40.57
N GLU A 559 -18.25 -33.98 -40.98
CA GLU A 559 -18.11 -33.51 -42.35
C GLU A 559 -16.67 -33.16 -42.68
N ALA A 560 -16.25 -33.40 -43.93
CA ALA A 560 -14.94 -32.98 -44.39
C ALA A 560 -14.83 -31.46 -44.36
N SER A 561 -13.75 -30.92 -43.79
CA SER A 561 -13.46 -29.48 -43.78
C SER A 561 -12.21 -29.18 -44.58
N GLU A 562 -12.26 -28.13 -45.40
CA GLU A 562 -11.10 -27.68 -46.21
C GLU A 562 -9.96 -27.11 -45.38
N GLY A 563 -10.13 -26.98 -44.07
CA GLY A 563 -9.19 -26.27 -43.19
C GLY A 563 -9.23 -24.75 -43.41
N GLY A 564 -8.68 -24.00 -42.51
CA GLY A 564 -8.63 -22.53 -42.63
C GLY A 564 -8.76 -21.84 -41.28
N PHE A 565 -8.82 -20.52 -41.30
CA PHE A 565 -8.99 -19.71 -40.09
C PHE A 565 -10.50 -19.71 -39.70
N THR A 566 -10.82 -20.40 -38.61
CA THR A 566 -12.20 -20.59 -38.15
C THR A 566 -12.21 -20.78 -36.61
N LEU A 567 -13.41 -20.98 -36.05
CA LEU A 567 -13.58 -21.53 -34.70
C LEU A 567 -12.99 -22.93 -34.69
N VAL A 568 -12.17 -23.23 -33.69
CA VAL A 568 -11.44 -24.49 -33.56
C VAL A 568 -11.50 -25.00 -32.15
N ASP A 569 -11.23 -26.29 -31.98
CA ASP A 569 -10.99 -26.88 -30.68
C ASP A 569 -9.76 -26.26 -29.99
N ALA A 570 -9.69 -26.34 -28.67
CA ALA A 570 -8.64 -25.72 -27.88
C ALA A 570 -7.22 -26.07 -28.35
N ASP A 571 -6.99 -27.30 -28.83
CA ASP A 571 -5.70 -27.82 -29.32
C ASP A 571 -5.21 -27.16 -30.63
N GLU A 572 -6.12 -26.72 -31.46
CA GLU A 572 -5.83 -26.03 -32.72
C GLU A 572 -5.91 -24.51 -32.61
N SER A 573 -6.17 -23.97 -31.40
CA SER A 573 -6.30 -22.54 -31.15
C SER A 573 -4.96 -21.78 -31.24
N ILE A 574 -5.02 -20.49 -31.51
CA ILE A 574 -3.82 -19.63 -31.47
C ILE A 574 -3.16 -19.71 -30.09
N LEU A 575 -3.95 -19.83 -29.03
CA LEU A 575 -3.47 -19.95 -27.67
C LEU A 575 -2.61 -21.20 -27.47
N SER A 576 -2.95 -22.34 -28.11
CA SER A 576 -2.18 -23.59 -28.07
C SER A 576 -0.78 -23.41 -28.70
N TYR A 577 -0.71 -22.73 -29.85
CA TYR A 577 0.57 -22.44 -30.51
C TYR A 577 1.46 -21.52 -29.64
N ILE A 578 0.90 -20.47 -29.04
CA ILE A 578 1.62 -19.58 -28.13
C ILE A 578 2.06 -20.34 -26.89
N GLY A 579 1.15 -21.11 -26.28
CA GLY A 579 1.44 -21.95 -25.11
C GLY A 579 2.53 -22.99 -25.40
N GLY A 580 2.47 -23.64 -26.56
CA GLY A 580 3.49 -24.58 -27.04
C GLY A 580 4.88 -23.94 -27.16
N GLY A 581 4.96 -22.70 -27.64
CA GLY A 581 6.21 -21.93 -27.67
C GLY A 581 6.75 -21.57 -26.27
N LEU A 582 5.86 -21.10 -25.38
CA LEU A 582 6.19 -20.74 -24.00
C LEU A 582 6.50 -21.96 -23.13
N SER A 583 6.00 -23.14 -23.45
CA SER A 583 6.26 -24.36 -22.69
C SER A 583 7.75 -24.67 -22.57
N TYR A 584 8.57 -24.30 -23.57
CA TYR A 584 10.04 -24.42 -23.50
C TYR A 584 10.67 -23.50 -22.47
N ILE A 585 10.09 -22.31 -22.25
CA ILE A 585 10.57 -21.35 -21.22
C ILE A 585 10.29 -21.92 -19.83
N PHE A 586 9.18 -22.59 -19.63
CA PHE A 586 8.78 -23.19 -18.36
C PHE A 586 9.39 -24.59 -18.10
N ARG A 587 10.13 -25.15 -19.07
CA ARG A 587 10.80 -26.44 -18.93
C ARG A 587 11.69 -26.54 -17.67
N PRO A 588 12.54 -25.56 -17.33
CA PRO A 588 13.35 -25.60 -16.11
C PRO A 588 12.54 -25.56 -14.81
N LEU A 589 11.30 -25.16 -14.87
CA LEU A 589 10.35 -25.08 -13.74
C LEU A 589 9.53 -26.37 -13.56
N GLY A 590 9.58 -27.29 -14.54
CA GLY A 590 8.97 -28.61 -14.46
C GLY A 590 7.56 -28.74 -15.00
N PHE A 591 6.86 -27.65 -15.26
CA PHE A 591 5.50 -27.67 -15.82
C PHE A 591 5.43 -27.22 -17.29
N GLY A 592 6.56 -27.11 -17.97
CA GLY A 592 6.66 -26.84 -19.39
C GLY A 592 6.88 -28.10 -20.22
N ALA A 593 7.58 -27.96 -21.35
CA ALA A 593 7.91 -29.10 -22.21
C ALA A 593 8.80 -30.10 -21.44
N TYR A 594 8.45 -31.38 -21.48
CA TYR A 594 9.26 -32.47 -20.94
C TYR A 594 9.54 -33.54 -21.99
N THR A 595 10.52 -34.39 -21.76
CA THR A 595 10.90 -35.47 -22.66
C THR A 595 10.77 -36.80 -21.92
N ASP A 596 10.04 -37.74 -22.49
CA ASP A 596 9.92 -39.11 -22.03
C ASP A 596 10.41 -40.13 -23.08
N ALA A 597 10.07 -41.41 -22.91
CA ALA A 597 10.44 -42.47 -23.83
C ALA A 597 9.77 -42.35 -25.19
N GLU A 598 8.65 -41.67 -25.29
CA GLU A 598 7.83 -41.51 -26.50
C GLU A 598 8.21 -40.23 -27.29
N GLY A 599 8.89 -39.26 -26.67
CA GLY A 599 9.36 -38.05 -27.34
C GLY A 599 9.31 -36.79 -26.52
N VAL A 600 9.15 -35.63 -27.17
CA VAL A 600 9.05 -34.31 -26.52
C VAL A 600 7.58 -33.93 -26.40
N HIS A 601 7.06 -33.98 -25.19
CA HIS A 601 5.74 -33.48 -24.86
C HIS A 601 5.79 -31.98 -24.55
N LYS A 602 4.92 -31.22 -25.21
CA LYS A 602 4.76 -29.78 -24.96
C LYS A 602 3.57 -29.62 -24.03
N ASN A 603 3.79 -29.44 -22.74
CA ASN A 603 2.71 -29.07 -21.84
C ASN A 603 2.29 -27.61 -22.12
N TRP A 604 1.60 -27.40 -23.24
CA TRP A 604 1.12 -26.09 -23.64
C TRP A 604 -0.06 -25.64 -22.79
N GLN A 605 -0.85 -26.56 -22.26
CA GLN A 605 -2.01 -26.29 -21.42
C GLN A 605 -1.62 -25.54 -20.15
N GLY A 606 -0.58 -25.98 -19.45
CA GLY A 606 -0.05 -25.27 -18.29
C GLY A 606 0.48 -23.87 -18.65
N ALA A 607 1.12 -23.72 -19.81
CA ALA A 607 1.59 -22.41 -20.26
C ALA A 607 0.43 -21.49 -20.68
N ALA A 608 -0.62 -22.02 -21.33
CA ALA A 608 -1.83 -21.28 -21.66
C ALA A 608 -2.58 -20.81 -20.41
N ALA A 609 -2.68 -21.69 -19.41
CA ALA A 609 -3.29 -21.35 -18.11
C ALA A 609 -2.54 -20.20 -17.40
N VAL A 610 -1.20 -20.13 -17.49
CA VAL A 610 -0.44 -18.97 -16.98
C VAL A 610 -0.84 -17.70 -17.73
N ILE A 611 -1.00 -17.73 -19.05
CA ILE A 611 -1.40 -16.56 -19.85
C ILE A 611 -2.79 -16.08 -19.44
N SER A 612 -3.78 -17.00 -19.35
CA SER A 612 -5.14 -16.64 -18.93
C SER A 612 -5.16 -16.05 -17.53
N GLY A 613 -4.28 -16.52 -16.64
CA GLY A 613 -4.10 -16.01 -15.29
C GLY A 613 -3.64 -14.54 -15.18
N PHE A 614 -3.14 -13.95 -16.26
CA PHE A 614 -2.86 -12.51 -16.29
C PHE A 614 -4.15 -11.69 -16.42
N SER A 615 -5.19 -12.19 -17.06
CA SER A 615 -6.47 -11.48 -17.09
C SER A 615 -7.10 -11.46 -15.70
N ALA A 616 -7.33 -12.64 -15.16
CA ALA A 616 -7.87 -12.87 -13.82
C ALA A 616 -7.31 -14.21 -13.30
N LYS A 617 -6.92 -14.28 -12.04
CA LYS A 617 -6.25 -15.49 -11.52
C LYS A 617 -7.19 -16.69 -11.45
N GLU A 618 -8.46 -16.49 -11.23
CA GLU A 618 -9.49 -17.54 -11.30
C GLU A 618 -9.68 -18.10 -12.71
N ALA A 619 -9.41 -17.32 -13.74
CA ALA A 619 -9.47 -17.79 -15.13
C ALA A 619 -8.49 -18.96 -15.42
N ILE A 620 -7.48 -19.16 -14.58
CA ILE A 620 -6.62 -20.35 -14.63
C ILE A 620 -7.46 -21.62 -14.49
N VAL A 621 -8.35 -21.65 -13.50
CA VAL A 621 -9.19 -22.83 -13.22
C VAL A 621 -10.13 -23.11 -14.37
N SER A 622 -10.86 -22.09 -14.85
CA SER A 622 -11.75 -22.23 -16.00
C SER A 622 -11.01 -22.67 -17.26
N THR A 623 -9.84 -22.06 -17.55
CA THR A 623 -9.01 -22.47 -18.70
C THR A 623 -8.54 -23.92 -18.56
N MET A 624 -8.10 -24.33 -17.37
CA MET A 624 -7.65 -25.70 -17.13
C MET A 624 -8.80 -26.71 -17.27
N GLY A 625 -10.00 -26.37 -16.79
CA GLY A 625 -11.20 -27.20 -16.95
C GLY A 625 -11.56 -27.40 -18.42
N VAL A 626 -11.67 -26.31 -19.19
CA VAL A 626 -11.94 -26.36 -20.63
C VAL A 626 -10.89 -27.20 -21.40
N LEU A 627 -9.59 -26.96 -21.09
CA LEU A 627 -8.49 -27.69 -21.75
C LEU A 627 -8.38 -29.14 -21.30
N ALA A 628 -8.98 -29.52 -20.17
CA ALA A 628 -9.06 -30.90 -19.72
C ALA A 628 -10.11 -31.72 -20.50
N GLY A 629 -10.95 -31.07 -21.32
CA GLY A 629 -11.99 -31.74 -22.12
C GLY A 629 -13.08 -32.37 -21.27
N VAL A 630 -13.33 -31.85 -20.09
CA VAL A 630 -14.38 -32.33 -19.17
C VAL A 630 -15.69 -31.67 -19.58
N ASP A 631 -16.72 -32.46 -19.85
CA ASP A 631 -18.05 -31.96 -20.22
C ASP A 631 -18.64 -31.07 -19.12
N GLU A 632 -19.52 -30.13 -19.52
CA GLU A 632 -20.11 -29.17 -18.55
C GLU A 632 -20.84 -29.86 -17.39
N GLU A 633 -21.47 -31.01 -17.60
CA GLU A 633 -22.15 -31.79 -16.56
C GLU A 633 -21.16 -32.42 -15.55
N GLU A 634 -19.93 -32.74 -15.97
CA GLU A 634 -18.88 -33.34 -15.15
C GLU A 634 -17.92 -32.30 -14.59
N SER A 635 -17.97 -31.04 -15.08
CA SER A 635 -17.09 -29.96 -14.67
C SER A 635 -17.32 -29.51 -13.22
N GLU A 636 -18.47 -29.86 -12.63
CA GLU A 636 -18.78 -29.61 -11.22
C GLU A 636 -18.09 -30.61 -10.27
N ASP A 637 -17.59 -31.75 -10.78
CA ASP A 637 -16.88 -32.76 -10.01
C ASP A 637 -15.36 -32.42 -9.97
N GLU A 638 -14.93 -31.79 -8.86
CA GLU A 638 -13.53 -31.42 -8.66
C GLU A 638 -12.55 -32.59 -8.77
N GLU A 639 -12.99 -33.83 -8.52
CA GLU A 639 -12.14 -35.00 -8.57
C GLU A 639 -11.91 -35.45 -10.02
N ILE A 640 -12.91 -35.38 -10.89
CA ILE A 640 -12.79 -35.71 -12.34
C ILE A 640 -11.85 -34.68 -12.99
N VAL A 641 -12.12 -33.40 -12.79
CA VAL A 641 -11.31 -32.31 -13.35
C VAL A 641 -9.86 -32.40 -12.85
N SER A 642 -9.63 -32.66 -11.55
CA SER A 642 -8.28 -32.76 -11.02
C SER A 642 -7.48 -33.95 -11.57
N ASN A 643 -8.14 -35.08 -11.83
CA ASN A 643 -7.50 -36.29 -12.40
C ASN A 643 -7.09 -36.05 -13.86
N ALA A 644 -7.96 -35.43 -14.68
CA ALA A 644 -7.63 -35.06 -16.05
C ALA A 644 -6.43 -34.08 -16.11
N ILE A 645 -6.40 -33.08 -15.23
CA ILE A 645 -5.30 -32.12 -15.14
C ILE A 645 -4.02 -32.77 -14.59
N ALA A 646 -4.13 -33.77 -13.75
CA ALA A 646 -2.99 -34.48 -13.16
C ALA A 646 -2.06 -35.09 -14.21
N GLU A 647 -2.61 -35.52 -15.36
CA GLU A 647 -1.84 -36.08 -16.48
C GLU A 647 -0.86 -35.07 -17.12
N TRP A 648 -1.10 -33.76 -16.96
CA TRP A 648 -0.21 -32.71 -17.49
C TRP A 648 1.07 -32.54 -16.68
N PHE A 649 1.10 -33.04 -15.46
CA PHE A 649 2.23 -32.84 -14.56
C PHE A 649 2.98 -34.14 -14.32
N PRO A 650 4.25 -34.23 -14.77
CA PRO A 650 5.04 -35.47 -14.64
C PRO A 650 5.34 -35.81 -13.17
N THR A 651 5.25 -34.87 -12.25
CA THR A 651 5.51 -35.08 -10.82
C THR A 651 4.69 -34.11 -9.97
N GLY A 652 4.39 -34.48 -8.73
CA GLY A 652 3.76 -33.54 -7.78
C GLY A 652 4.59 -32.28 -7.50
N LEU A 653 5.93 -32.37 -7.67
CA LEU A 653 6.80 -31.19 -7.61
C LEU A 653 6.59 -30.25 -8.80
N ALA A 654 6.27 -30.76 -9.98
CA ALA A 654 5.95 -29.94 -11.15
C ALA A 654 4.64 -29.19 -10.96
N ALA A 655 3.60 -29.86 -10.44
CA ALA A 655 2.34 -29.25 -10.07
C ALA A 655 2.51 -28.18 -8.97
N PHE A 656 3.33 -28.46 -7.96
CA PHE A 656 3.67 -27.48 -6.91
C PHE A 656 4.45 -26.28 -7.48
N ALA A 657 5.36 -26.50 -8.42
CA ALA A 657 6.10 -25.44 -9.10
C ALA A 657 5.17 -24.53 -9.92
N PHE A 658 4.20 -25.11 -10.63
CA PHE A 658 3.16 -24.35 -11.34
C PHE A 658 2.38 -23.45 -10.37
N LEU A 659 1.91 -24.02 -9.26
CA LEU A 659 1.19 -23.27 -8.23
C LEU A 659 2.05 -22.14 -7.62
N MET A 660 3.30 -22.43 -7.31
CA MET A 660 4.23 -21.43 -6.73
C MET A 660 4.55 -20.31 -7.72
N PHE A 661 4.71 -20.63 -9.00
CA PHE A 661 4.92 -19.62 -10.03
C PHE A 661 3.71 -18.66 -10.11
N ASN A 662 2.49 -19.19 -10.22
CA ASN A 662 1.26 -18.41 -10.28
C ASN A 662 0.94 -17.64 -9.00
N LEU A 663 1.51 -18.04 -7.87
CA LEU A 663 1.45 -17.27 -6.64
C LEU A 663 2.31 -16.00 -6.70
N LEU A 664 3.54 -16.12 -7.23
CA LEU A 664 4.59 -15.09 -7.14
C LEU A 664 4.74 -14.23 -8.40
N ASP A 665 4.18 -14.65 -9.53
CA ASP A 665 4.21 -13.90 -10.79
C ASP A 665 3.45 -12.56 -10.69
N SER A 666 3.40 -11.81 -11.78
CA SER A 666 2.61 -10.59 -11.85
C SER A 666 1.14 -10.86 -11.56
N PRO A 667 0.47 -9.98 -10.81
CA PRO A 667 -0.94 -10.14 -10.48
C PRO A 667 -1.84 -9.97 -11.73
N CYS A 668 -3.16 -10.11 -11.55
CA CYS A 668 -4.15 -9.86 -12.59
C CYS A 668 -4.03 -8.42 -13.17
N LEU A 669 -4.46 -8.24 -14.41
CA LEU A 669 -4.35 -6.96 -15.13
C LEU A 669 -4.99 -5.78 -14.37
N ALA A 670 -6.06 -6.01 -13.63
CA ALA A 670 -6.69 -5.00 -12.79
C ALA A 670 -5.75 -4.49 -11.68
N ALA A 671 -5.00 -5.40 -11.05
CA ALA A 671 -3.99 -5.04 -10.07
C ALA A 671 -2.76 -4.37 -10.73
N ILE A 672 -2.34 -4.84 -11.91
CA ILE A 672 -1.27 -4.22 -12.71
C ILE A 672 -1.64 -2.77 -13.07
N ALA A 673 -2.87 -2.52 -13.53
CA ALA A 673 -3.37 -1.16 -13.80
C ALA A 673 -3.34 -0.27 -12.55
N THR A 674 -3.69 -0.85 -11.39
CA THR A 674 -3.61 -0.14 -10.12
C THR A 674 -2.17 0.15 -9.73
N MET A 675 -1.24 -0.79 -9.93
CA MET A 675 0.20 -0.56 -9.72
C MET A 675 0.72 0.59 -10.59
N ALA A 676 0.33 0.64 -11.88
CA ALA A 676 0.69 1.72 -12.78
C ALA A 676 0.20 3.09 -12.27
N SER A 677 -1.03 3.13 -11.76
CA SER A 677 -1.63 4.35 -11.19
C SER A 677 -0.93 4.82 -9.91
N GLU A 678 -0.54 3.88 -9.01
CA GLU A 678 0.06 4.22 -7.71
C GLU A 678 1.57 4.51 -7.80
N LEU A 679 2.30 3.83 -8.69
CA LEU A 679 3.72 4.08 -8.88
C LEU A 679 4.01 5.39 -9.63
N LYS A 680 3.04 5.91 -10.41
CA LYS A 680 3.11 7.19 -11.16
C LYS A 680 4.35 7.38 -12.05
N ASN A 681 5.23 6.39 -12.15
CA ASN A 681 6.49 6.45 -12.87
C ASN A 681 6.68 5.18 -13.71
N ARG A 682 6.79 5.35 -15.04
CA ARG A 682 6.91 4.24 -15.99
C ARG A 682 8.12 3.34 -15.72
N LYS A 683 9.27 3.90 -15.26
CA LYS A 683 10.47 3.10 -14.95
C LYS A 683 10.22 2.17 -13.76
N TRP A 684 9.60 2.67 -12.69
CA TRP A 684 9.28 1.86 -11.51
C TRP A 684 8.19 0.85 -11.79
N PHE A 685 7.23 1.19 -12.64
CA PHE A 685 6.19 0.25 -13.08
C PHE A 685 6.79 -0.95 -13.81
N TRP A 686 7.58 -0.71 -14.87
CA TRP A 686 8.20 -1.81 -15.60
C TRP A 686 9.20 -2.59 -14.76
N PHE A 687 9.95 -1.92 -13.88
CA PHE A 687 10.81 -2.58 -12.91
C PHE A 687 10.00 -3.53 -12.00
N ALA A 688 8.84 -3.11 -11.51
CA ALA A 688 7.98 -3.92 -10.66
C ALA A 688 7.51 -5.20 -11.37
N ILE A 689 7.01 -5.07 -12.61
CA ILE A 689 6.55 -6.21 -13.42
C ILE A 689 7.68 -7.19 -13.71
N VAL A 690 8.83 -6.69 -14.18
CA VAL A 690 9.99 -7.53 -14.47
C VAL A 690 10.50 -8.21 -13.19
N PHE A 691 10.59 -7.47 -12.09
CA PHE A 691 11.04 -8.00 -10.80
C PHE A 691 10.14 -9.14 -10.30
N GLN A 692 8.82 -8.98 -10.36
CA GLN A 692 7.86 -10.01 -9.93
C GLN A 692 8.04 -11.29 -10.74
N ASN A 693 8.04 -11.20 -12.07
CA ASN A 693 8.17 -12.39 -12.94
C ASN A 693 9.54 -13.07 -12.81
N VAL A 694 10.63 -12.30 -12.75
CA VAL A 694 11.99 -12.84 -12.58
C VAL A 694 12.14 -13.49 -11.21
N PHE A 695 11.62 -12.87 -10.16
CA PHE A 695 11.66 -13.45 -8.81
C PHE A 695 10.83 -14.73 -8.74
N ALA A 696 9.61 -14.76 -9.30
CA ALA A 696 8.76 -15.93 -9.40
C ALA A 696 9.49 -17.08 -10.13
N TYR A 697 10.09 -16.77 -11.28
CA TYR A 697 10.84 -17.77 -12.08
C TYR A 697 12.01 -18.36 -11.30
N ILE A 698 12.85 -17.51 -10.71
CA ILE A 698 14.04 -17.95 -9.95
C ILE A 698 13.63 -18.76 -8.72
N ALA A 699 12.67 -18.27 -7.93
CA ALA A 699 12.22 -18.94 -6.73
C ALA A 699 11.62 -20.33 -7.05
N THR A 700 10.76 -20.40 -8.06
CA THR A 700 10.15 -21.66 -8.52
C THR A 700 11.19 -22.62 -9.07
N MET A 701 12.16 -22.14 -9.87
CA MET A 701 13.23 -22.97 -10.41
C MET A 701 14.10 -23.57 -9.29
N ILE A 702 14.42 -22.79 -8.26
CA ILE A 702 15.17 -23.29 -7.11
C ILE A 702 14.41 -24.42 -6.43
N VAL A 703 13.13 -24.21 -6.13
CA VAL A 703 12.29 -25.19 -5.43
C VAL A 703 12.14 -26.46 -6.25
N TYR A 704 11.83 -26.35 -7.54
CA TYR A 704 11.65 -27.50 -8.42
C TYR A 704 12.95 -28.28 -8.61
N GLN A 705 14.05 -27.62 -9.00
CA GLN A 705 15.32 -28.30 -9.31
C GLN A 705 15.96 -28.94 -8.06
N LEU A 706 15.88 -28.30 -6.92
CA LEU A 706 16.35 -28.89 -5.65
C LEU A 706 15.42 -30.02 -5.20
N GLY A 707 14.12 -29.87 -5.35
CA GLY A 707 13.16 -30.93 -5.08
C GLY A 707 13.43 -32.17 -5.93
N MET A 708 13.65 -32.01 -7.24
CA MET A 708 13.99 -33.10 -8.16
C MET A 708 15.33 -33.78 -7.80
N LEU A 709 16.31 -32.99 -7.37
CA LEU A 709 17.59 -33.55 -6.92
C LEU A 709 17.43 -34.39 -5.63
N PHE A 710 16.72 -33.87 -4.63
CA PHE A 710 16.65 -34.54 -3.31
C PHE A 710 15.61 -35.68 -3.29
N VAL A 711 14.51 -35.58 -4.06
CA VAL A 711 13.44 -36.57 -4.06
C VAL A 711 13.67 -37.63 -5.13
N HIS A 712 14.08 -37.24 -6.33
CA HIS A 712 14.20 -38.12 -7.51
C HIS A 712 15.64 -38.37 -7.94
N GLY A 713 16.65 -37.73 -7.30
CA GLY A 713 18.05 -37.91 -7.64
C GLY A 713 18.45 -37.33 -9.02
N VAL A 714 17.62 -36.51 -9.65
CA VAL A 714 17.84 -35.97 -10.99
C VAL A 714 18.76 -34.73 -10.89
N PHE A 715 19.92 -34.79 -11.57
CA PHE A 715 20.88 -33.70 -11.63
C PHE A 715 21.12 -33.29 -13.09
N GLY A 716 21.01 -31.99 -13.37
CA GLY A 716 21.17 -31.44 -14.71
C GLY A 716 21.72 -30.01 -14.71
N ALA A 717 21.89 -29.44 -15.91
CA ALA A 717 22.39 -28.06 -16.06
C ALA A 717 21.49 -27.03 -15.34
N ALA A 718 20.17 -27.22 -15.37
CA ALA A 718 19.22 -26.36 -14.69
C ALA A 718 19.41 -26.41 -13.15
N THR A 719 19.81 -27.58 -12.60
CA THR A 719 20.10 -27.75 -11.16
C THR A 719 21.31 -26.91 -10.75
N VAL A 720 22.36 -26.86 -11.59
CA VAL A 720 23.54 -26.02 -11.33
C VAL A 720 23.16 -24.53 -11.33
N ILE A 721 22.34 -24.10 -12.28
CA ILE A 721 21.83 -22.72 -12.34
C ILE A 721 20.98 -22.40 -11.11
N ALA A 722 20.14 -23.33 -10.66
CA ALA A 722 19.33 -23.18 -9.44
C ALA A 722 20.22 -23.00 -8.19
N PHE A 723 21.31 -23.78 -8.06
CA PHE A 723 22.28 -23.58 -6.97
C PHE A 723 22.97 -22.21 -7.05
N ALA A 724 23.32 -21.72 -8.25
CA ALA A 724 23.92 -20.40 -8.43
C ALA A 724 22.93 -19.29 -7.98
N PHE A 725 21.66 -19.41 -8.34
CA PHE A 725 20.63 -18.45 -7.88
C PHE A 725 20.37 -18.56 -6.38
N LEU A 726 20.34 -19.76 -5.81
CA LEU A 726 20.20 -19.94 -4.37
C LEU A 726 21.39 -19.28 -3.64
N ALA A 727 22.62 -19.53 -4.10
CA ALA A 727 23.82 -18.90 -3.54
C ALA A 727 23.73 -17.36 -3.64
N PHE A 728 23.28 -16.83 -4.77
CA PHE A 728 23.07 -15.39 -4.94
C PHE A 728 22.06 -14.84 -3.93
N ILE A 729 20.90 -15.49 -3.76
CA ILE A 729 19.88 -15.07 -2.77
C ILE A 729 20.47 -15.12 -1.36
N LEU A 730 21.15 -16.21 -0.99
CA LEU A 730 21.77 -16.37 0.32
C LEU A 730 22.84 -15.29 0.58
N VAL A 731 23.70 -15.02 -0.41
CA VAL A 731 24.68 -13.92 -0.31
C VAL A 731 23.97 -12.59 -0.11
N MET A 732 22.90 -12.31 -0.87
CA MET A 732 22.14 -11.07 -0.70
C MET A 732 21.43 -10.98 0.65
N LEU A 733 20.97 -12.12 1.21
CA LEU A 733 20.32 -12.14 2.53
C LEU A 733 21.33 -11.96 3.68
N PHE A 734 22.48 -12.61 3.62
CA PHE A 734 23.45 -12.62 4.73
C PHE A 734 24.54 -11.56 4.61
N ARG A 735 24.78 -11.00 3.40
CA ARG A 735 25.71 -9.89 3.21
C ARG A 735 25.30 -8.72 4.13
N PRO A 736 26.26 -8.12 4.88
CA PRO A 736 25.97 -6.88 5.62
C PRO A 736 25.48 -5.80 4.66
N ASN A 737 24.57 -4.94 5.12
CA ASN A 737 24.05 -3.84 4.28
C ASN A 737 25.23 -2.93 3.88
N PRO A 738 25.58 -2.83 2.58
CA PRO A 738 26.71 -2.01 2.13
C PRO A 738 26.47 -0.52 2.37
N TYR A 739 25.20 -0.11 2.53
CA TYR A 739 24.77 1.26 2.79
C TYR A 739 24.53 1.52 4.28
N ALA A 740 24.80 0.55 5.17
CA ALA A 740 24.54 0.68 6.62
C ALA A 740 25.25 1.89 7.23
N LYS A 741 26.44 2.26 6.74
CA LYS A 741 27.15 3.48 7.19
C LYS A 741 26.48 4.73 6.67
N GLU A 742 26.01 4.76 5.42
CA GLU A 742 25.24 5.87 4.85
C GLU A 742 23.87 5.95 5.51
N ASP A 743 23.21 4.82 5.75
CA ASP A 743 21.92 4.75 6.43
C ASP A 743 22.07 5.15 7.90
N ALA A 744 23.14 4.72 8.58
CA ALA A 744 23.47 5.16 9.94
C ALA A 744 23.88 6.65 9.98
N MET A 745 24.55 7.14 8.95
CA MET A 745 24.86 8.56 8.82
C MET A 745 23.61 9.35 8.47
N LYS A 746 22.72 8.84 7.63
CA LYS A 746 21.38 9.39 7.38
C LYS A 746 20.49 9.27 8.61
N ILE A 747 20.53 8.18 9.36
CA ILE A 747 19.87 8.04 10.66
C ILE A 747 20.51 9.04 11.65
N ARG A 748 21.84 9.19 11.67
CA ARG A 748 22.51 10.20 12.47
C ARG A 748 22.34 11.61 11.94
N VAL A 749 21.99 11.78 10.68
CA VAL A 749 21.68 13.04 9.99
C VAL A 749 20.18 13.31 9.94
N THR A 750 19.34 12.28 10.08
CA THR A 750 17.86 12.33 10.04
C THR A 750 17.21 11.83 11.33
N ALA A 751 17.94 11.21 12.24
CA ALA A 751 17.56 10.91 13.59
C ALA A 751 18.10 11.95 14.54
#